data_e4deb0d1a632ada95e5f148c282c31c8
#
_entry.id   e4deb0d1a632ada95e5f148c282c31c8
#
_cell.length_a   1.000
_cell.length_b   1.000
_cell.length_c   1.000
_cell.angle_alpha   90.00
_cell.angle_beta   90.00
_cell.angle_gamma   90.00
#
_symmetry.space_group_name_H-M   'P 1'
#
loop_
_entity.id
_entity.type
_entity.pdbx_description
1 polymer ?
#
loop_
_entity_poly.entity_id
_entity_poly.type
_entity_poly.pdbx_seq_one_letter_code
_entity_poly.pdbx_strand_id
1 'polypeptide(L)'
;MAARGRQRGSAVGRAAVVRCCSCLLLTAAAAFAQDSISSGSRYYNRDGVYVPQDVSGYRTYVYKDRRYGYQPSYLDPVYRGPTRAPEDRYLYEGTTPRFPLPGILGGWREDLQGKERPDSKHFRDRDVLVNTNYGQVQGFKVQLYDDPHARHRPWNIAVERVTKLVNVFLGIPYALPPTREGRFKPPRPHRGWQLLQAVDWGPACPQPSEYTGATKGVRDVDEDCLYLNIFTPSVASGLAHKYAVMFYIHGGEFTHGASNLFPAHILSAFYNVVVVSINYRLGALGFLSTGDENSPGNYGILDQAMALRWVYDNIAAFNGNPEAITLFGPGAGAASAGLLMVAPRTRHMVSKVIAQSGSALADWAVIIDKYRAQNTSRVFAESLGCSIESSWKLVQCLKDGRSFLELGNSELKPHVGMFPWAPVLDFNFTIPEDTWYEDWRMSDWHFFAEKPEESIKARKYRKDLAYMAGVTTQEAAFIIKNNVTLARNRYIIDSDLFDQKVWELVLQYNYTLNPHGVFEAIKYMYTYWPDPKNVTHIRDQFISLLSDFHYVAPNDKIAKLLVERHVPTYLYVLNTSIEALNSPQWMRVPHDTELLWLTGAPFMDVEFFPQKFKLNRDMWTDNDRNMSHFFMQAYSNFATYGNPTPSQILGLHFDLARHGQLRYLNINTTFNSSIQINYRQTESAFWSMYLPTVIGHLVPTYPPVTEYWWEPKQPLQIAFWSMSTACLLLLVLSVVCCMLWRNAKSKTKAAYRMRADNPITTIAETS
;
A
#
# COMPACT_ATOMS: atom_id res chain seq x y z
N MET A 1 2.30 -68.55 -29.40
CA MET A 1 1.63 -68.92 -30.66
C MET A 1 1.58 -67.64 -31.48
N ALA A 2 2.52 -67.48 -32.40
CA ALA A 2 2.48 -67.68 -33.84
C ALA A 2 1.34 -66.90 -34.47
N ALA A 3 1.52 -66.02 -35.44
CA ALA A 3 2.41 -65.97 -36.60
C ALA A 3 2.35 -64.53 -37.18
N ARG A 4 3.43 -63.97 -37.61
CA ARG A 4 3.97 -63.74 -38.97
C ARG A 4 2.96 -63.28 -40.04
N GLY A 5 3.23 -62.10 -40.60
CA GLY A 5 2.78 -61.59 -41.88
C GLY A 5 3.59 -60.41 -42.41
N ARG A 6 4.52 -60.66 -43.31
CA ARG A 6 5.25 -59.72 -44.14
C ARG A 6 4.35 -59.10 -45.21
N GLN A 7 4.53 -57.83 -45.54
CA GLN A 7 4.96 -57.39 -46.93
C GLN A 7 4.98 -55.88 -47.08
N ARG A 8 6.13 -55.40 -47.52
CA ARG A 8 6.47 -54.58 -48.69
C ARG A 8 5.51 -53.47 -49.12
N GLY A 9 6.06 -52.28 -49.21
CA GLY A 9 5.62 -51.29 -50.19
C GLY A 9 5.89 -49.86 -49.78
N SER A 10 6.83 -49.32 -50.30
CA SER A 10 7.08 -48.24 -51.25
C SER A 10 7.37 -46.86 -50.64
N ALA A 11 8.54 -46.42 -51.05
CA ALA A 11 9.13 -45.11 -50.82
C ALA A 11 8.44 -44.01 -51.65
N VAL A 12 7.34 -43.46 -51.13
CA VAL A 12 6.71 -42.22 -51.71
C VAL A 12 6.16 -41.28 -50.63
N GLY A 13 6.47 -41.44 -49.35
CA GLY A 13 5.84 -40.68 -48.26
C GLY A 13 6.67 -39.55 -47.61
N ARG A 14 7.82 -39.16 -48.11
CA ARG A 14 8.71 -38.18 -47.41
C ARG A 14 8.75 -36.75 -47.96
N ALA A 15 8.01 -36.44 -49.02
CA ALA A 15 7.95 -35.10 -49.62
C ALA A 15 6.71 -34.26 -49.22
N ALA A 16 5.64 -34.90 -48.65
CA ALA A 16 4.40 -34.22 -48.33
C ALA A 16 4.29 -33.70 -46.89
N VAL A 17 5.10 -34.20 -45.94
CA VAL A 17 5.03 -33.83 -44.53
C VAL A 17 5.76 -32.51 -44.22
N VAL A 18 6.76 -32.13 -45.02
CA VAL A 18 7.52 -30.87 -44.81
C VAL A 18 6.79 -29.64 -45.35
N ARG A 19 5.85 -29.80 -46.29
CA ARG A 19 5.04 -28.67 -46.78
C ARG A 19 3.79 -28.38 -45.96
N CYS A 20 3.31 -29.27 -45.10
CA CYS A 20 2.15 -29.05 -44.25
C CYS A 20 2.47 -28.31 -42.96
N CYS A 21 3.69 -28.48 -42.40
CA CYS A 21 4.08 -27.75 -41.18
C CYS A 21 4.41 -26.28 -41.43
N SER A 22 4.86 -25.91 -42.64
CA SER A 22 5.16 -24.51 -42.95
C SER A 22 3.91 -23.68 -43.24
N CYS A 23 2.81 -24.27 -43.69
CA CYS A 23 1.54 -23.57 -43.90
C CYS A 23 0.74 -23.38 -42.61
N LEU A 24 0.85 -24.28 -41.61
CA LEU A 24 0.16 -24.15 -40.33
C LEU A 24 0.82 -23.12 -39.40
N LEU A 25 2.12 -22.91 -39.51
CA LEU A 25 2.81 -21.87 -38.74
C LEU A 25 2.60 -20.45 -39.31
N LEU A 26 2.41 -20.31 -40.60
CA LEU A 26 2.11 -19.04 -41.26
C LEU A 26 0.65 -18.60 -41.07
N THR A 27 -0.30 -19.53 -40.96
CA THR A 27 -1.70 -19.21 -40.68
C THR A 27 -1.96 -18.89 -39.21
N ALA A 28 -1.23 -19.48 -38.27
CA ALA A 28 -1.28 -19.12 -36.86
C ALA A 28 -0.67 -17.73 -36.58
N ALA A 29 0.40 -17.37 -37.28
CA ALA A 29 0.99 -16.02 -37.14
C ALA A 29 0.12 -14.92 -37.79
N ALA A 30 -0.61 -15.24 -38.85
CA ALA A 30 -1.55 -14.29 -39.48
C ALA A 30 -2.85 -14.12 -38.69
N ALA A 31 -3.32 -15.13 -37.97
CA ALA A 31 -4.48 -15.03 -37.06
C ALA A 31 -4.16 -14.20 -35.80
N PHE A 32 -2.95 -14.31 -35.25
CA PHE A 32 -2.50 -13.46 -34.12
C PHE A 32 -2.24 -12.00 -34.51
N ALA A 33 -1.89 -11.76 -35.78
CA ALA A 33 -1.67 -10.37 -36.26
C ALA A 33 -2.99 -9.66 -36.63
N GLN A 34 -4.06 -10.36 -36.90
CA GLN A 34 -5.36 -9.75 -37.23
C GLN A 34 -6.20 -9.43 -35.99
N ASP A 35 -6.07 -10.15 -34.88
CA ASP A 35 -6.77 -9.82 -33.64
C ASP A 35 -6.13 -8.65 -32.86
N SER A 36 -4.86 -8.33 -33.10
CA SER A 36 -4.19 -7.16 -32.47
C SER A 36 -4.46 -5.84 -33.21
N ILE A 37 -5.00 -5.87 -34.42
CA ILE A 37 -5.28 -4.64 -35.23
C ILE A 37 -6.76 -4.24 -35.18
N SER A 38 -7.68 -5.12 -34.77
CA SER A 38 -9.11 -4.82 -34.76
C SER A 38 -9.65 -4.21 -33.47
N SER A 39 -8.86 -4.16 -32.36
CA SER A 39 -9.28 -3.55 -31.11
C SER A 39 -8.86 -2.09 -30.93
N GLY A 40 -8.07 -1.54 -31.84
CA GLY A 40 -7.52 -0.17 -31.72
C GLY A 40 -8.32 0.96 -32.37
N SER A 41 -9.39 0.68 -33.15
CA SER A 41 -9.97 1.72 -34.01
C SER A 41 -11.31 2.31 -33.57
N ARG A 42 -11.79 2.07 -32.36
CA ARG A 42 -13.11 2.55 -31.90
C ARG A 42 -13.10 3.76 -30.94
N TYR A 43 -11.95 4.30 -30.58
CA TYR A 43 -11.86 5.31 -29.53
C TYR A 43 -11.29 6.67 -29.96
N TYR A 44 -11.05 6.89 -31.25
CA TYR A 44 -10.52 8.17 -31.73
C TYR A 44 -11.47 8.80 -32.76
N ASN A 45 -11.64 10.13 -32.65
CA ASN A 45 -12.33 10.88 -33.66
C ASN A 45 -11.45 11.05 -34.93
N ARG A 46 -12.01 11.64 -35.99
CA ARG A 46 -11.27 11.89 -37.24
C ARG A 46 -9.97 12.69 -37.11
N ASP A 47 -9.77 13.33 -35.96
CA ASP A 47 -8.59 14.16 -35.67
C ASP A 47 -7.59 13.45 -34.77
N GLY A 48 -7.79 12.12 -34.52
CA GLY A 48 -6.89 11.29 -33.70
C GLY A 48 -6.96 11.56 -32.18
N VAL A 49 -8.05 12.16 -31.71
CA VAL A 49 -8.26 12.44 -30.27
C VAL A 49 -9.12 11.33 -29.66
N TYR A 50 -8.66 10.79 -28.53
CA TYR A 50 -9.40 9.81 -27.75
C TYR A 50 -10.71 10.40 -27.21
N VAL A 51 -11.84 9.76 -27.53
CA VAL A 51 -13.16 10.13 -27.01
C VAL A 51 -13.62 9.03 -26.05
N PRO A 52 -13.67 9.29 -24.74
CA PRO A 52 -14.24 8.35 -23.79
C PRO A 52 -15.73 8.18 -24.04
N GLN A 53 -16.23 6.95 -24.02
CA GLN A 53 -17.67 6.69 -24.05
C GLN A 53 -18.31 7.20 -22.75
N ASP A 54 -19.31 8.03 -22.91
CA ASP A 54 -20.13 8.60 -21.85
C ASP A 54 -20.87 7.47 -21.10
N VAL A 55 -20.46 7.19 -19.89
CA VAL A 55 -21.22 6.37 -18.96
C VAL A 55 -21.83 7.32 -17.95
N SER A 56 -23.04 7.74 -18.26
CA SER A 56 -23.97 8.43 -17.35
C SER A 56 -23.41 9.62 -16.56
N GLY A 57 -23.49 10.80 -17.13
CA GLY A 57 -23.68 12.03 -16.37
C GLY A 57 -22.46 12.67 -15.72
N TYR A 58 -21.25 12.17 -15.92
CA TYR A 58 -20.03 12.75 -15.39
C TYR A 58 -19.20 13.37 -16.51
N ARG A 59 -19.09 14.70 -16.52
CA ARG A 59 -18.09 15.40 -17.34
C ARG A 59 -16.71 15.09 -16.79
N THR A 60 -15.99 14.20 -17.45
CA THR A 60 -14.55 14.07 -17.27
C THR A 60 -13.90 15.30 -17.86
N TYR A 61 -13.32 16.13 -17.02
CA TYR A 61 -12.45 17.21 -17.50
C TYR A 61 -11.18 16.59 -18.04
N VAL A 62 -11.10 16.47 -19.35
CA VAL A 62 -9.82 16.27 -20.03
C VAL A 62 -9.04 17.56 -19.83
N TYR A 63 -8.01 17.54 -19.02
CA TYR A 63 -7.03 18.60 -18.97
C TYR A 63 -6.44 18.73 -20.37
N LYS A 64 -6.87 19.75 -21.11
CA LYS A 64 -6.14 20.21 -22.27
C LYS A 64 -4.78 20.64 -21.75
N ASP A 65 -3.77 19.92 -22.19
CA ASP A 65 -2.38 20.30 -22.02
C ASP A 65 -2.21 21.74 -22.51
N ARG A 66 -2.38 22.70 -21.62
CA ARG A 66 -2.05 24.09 -21.92
C ARG A 66 -0.54 24.11 -21.92
N ARG A 67 0.01 24.16 -23.11
CA ARG A 67 1.39 24.54 -23.38
C ARG A 67 1.68 25.96 -22.85
N TYR A 68 1.64 26.13 -21.59
CA TYR A 68 2.32 27.19 -20.90
C TYR A 68 3.47 26.51 -20.17
N GLY A 69 4.66 26.74 -20.71
CA GLY A 69 5.91 26.33 -20.12
C GLY A 69 6.11 26.99 -18.77
N TYR A 70 5.38 26.53 -17.78
CA TYR A 70 5.72 26.77 -16.40
C TYR A 70 6.84 25.81 -16.06
N GLN A 71 8.06 26.26 -16.25
CA GLN A 71 9.20 25.70 -15.55
C GLN A 71 9.07 26.22 -14.11
N PRO A 72 8.79 25.37 -13.10
CA PRO A 72 9.05 25.78 -11.74
C PRO A 72 10.54 26.05 -11.67
N SER A 73 10.91 27.32 -11.63
CA SER A 73 12.30 27.66 -11.39
C SER A 73 12.60 27.21 -9.96
N TYR A 74 13.43 26.21 -9.82
CA TYR A 74 13.96 25.75 -8.51
C TYR A 74 14.70 26.85 -7.75
N LEU A 75 14.75 28.03 -8.29
CA LEU A 75 15.38 29.24 -7.75
C LEU A 75 14.36 30.26 -7.21
N ASP A 76 13.06 29.96 -7.25
CA ASP A 76 12.07 30.90 -6.70
C ASP A 76 12.05 30.78 -5.18
N PRO A 77 12.45 31.83 -4.44
CA PRO A 77 12.55 31.78 -2.96
C PRO A 77 11.18 31.73 -2.27
N VAL A 78 10.08 31.78 -3.05
CA VAL A 78 8.70 31.77 -2.52
C VAL A 78 7.97 30.56 -3.04
N TYR A 79 7.66 29.63 -2.17
CA TYR A 79 6.74 28.54 -2.49
C TYR A 79 5.34 29.12 -2.72
N ARG A 80 4.79 28.86 -3.89
CA ARG A 80 3.48 29.39 -4.30
C ARG A 80 2.31 28.42 -4.13
N GLY A 81 2.50 27.33 -3.39
CA GLY A 81 1.44 26.33 -3.16
C GLY A 81 1.39 25.22 -4.21
N PRO A 82 0.41 24.30 -4.13
CA PRO A 82 0.22 23.23 -5.10
C PRO A 82 0.01 23.78 -6.50
N THR A 83 0.30 22.96 -7.50
CA THR A 83 0.28 23.25 -8.94
C THR A 83 -1.06 23.74 -9.51
N ARG A 84 -2.12 23.74 -8.73
CA ARG A 84 -3.29 24.58 -9.01
C ARG A 84 -2.82 26.03 -9.10
N ALA A 85 -3.15 26.68 -10.20
CA ALA A 85 -2.73 28.04 -10.47
C ALA A 85 -2.86 28.88 -9.20
N PRO A 86 -1.79 29.60 -8.79
CA PRO A 86 -1.82 30.47 -7.62
C PRO A 86 -2.99 31.45 -7.65
N GLU A 87 -3.42 31.81 -8.84
CA GLU A 87 -4.57 32.66 -9.14
C GLU A 87 -5.87 32.16 -8.51
N ASP A 88 -6.09 30.84 -8.43
CA ASP A 88 -7.31 30.29 -7.81
C ASP A 88 -7.32 30.42 -6.27
N ARG A 89 -6.19 30.61 -5.64
CA ARG A 89 -6.10 30.89 -4.19
C ARG A 89 -6.22 32.39 -3.85
N TYR A 90 -5.87 33.27 -4.77
CA TYR A 90 -5.85 34.73 -4.56
C TYR A 90 -7.08 35.43 -5.13
N LEU A 91 -7.88 34.80 -5.99
CA LEU A 91 -9.11 35.36 -6.56
C LEU A 91 -10.21 35.70 -5.55
N TYR A 92 -9.95 35.49 -4.28
CA TYR A 92 -10.92 35.67 -3.20
C TYR A 92 -10.69 36.91 -2.34
N GLU A 93 -9.74 37.75 -2.69
CA GLU A 93 -9.59 39.05 -2.07
C GLU A 93 -10.61 40.05 -2.66
N GLY A 94 -11.73 40.23 -1.98
CA GLY A 94 -12.64 41.34 -2.26
C GLY A 94 -14.11 41.04 -2.51
N THR A 95 -14.49 39.81 -2.73
CA THR A 95 -15.90 39.38 -2.77
C THR A 95 -16.11 38.26 -1.79
N THR A 96 -17.32 38.08 -1.30
CA THR A 96 -17.69 36.97 -0.38
C THR A 96 -16.96 35.69 -0.76
N PRO A 97 -16.13 35.18 0.13
CA PRO A 97 -15.22 34.09 -0.21
C PRO A 97 -15.96 32.86 -0.61
N ARG A 98 -15.67 32.35 -1.79
CA ARG A 98 -16.08 31.02 -2.23
C ARG A 98 -15.17 29.98 -1.59
N PHE A 99 -15.37 29.70 -0.28
CA PHE A 99 -14.57 28.69 0.39
C PHE A 99 -15.09 27.30 0.12
N PRO A 100 -14.14 26.34 -0.03
CA PRO A 100 -14.47 24.98 0.28
C PRO A 100 -14.94 24.92 1.74
N LEU A 101 -15.99 24.18 2.00
CA LEU A 101 -16.45 23.94 3.36
C LEU A 101 -15.33 23.19 4.11
N PRO A 102 -14.93 23.71 5.29
CA PRO A 102 -14.02 22.93 6.13
C PRO A 102 -14.58 21.55 6.37
N GLY A 103 -13.74 20.52 6.19
CA GLY A 103 -14.16 19.13 6.38
C GLY A 103 -14.84 18.48 5.18
N ILE A 104 -15.11 19.22 4.09
CA ILE A 104 -15.46 18.57 2.84
C ILE A 104 -14.20 18.12 2.15
N LEU A 105 -14.15 16.85 1.89
CA LEU A 105 -13.03 16.19 1.28
C LEU A 105 -12.86 16.61 -0.15
N GLY A 106 -11.64 17.04 -0.52
CA GLY A 106 -11.33 17.48 -1.85
C GLY A 106 -11.82 18.89 -2.17
N GLY A 107 -12.01 19.76 -1.19
CA GLY A 107 -12.24 21.18 -1.41
C GLY A 107 -13.56 21.51 -2.10
N TRP A 108 -13.53 22.32 -3.12
CA TRP A 108 -14.67 22.89 -3.83
C TRP A 108 -15.67 21.83 -4.33
N ARG A 109 -16.95 22.04 -4.05
CA ARG A 109 -18.07 21.26 -4.60
C ARG A 109 -18.71 21.99 -5.78
N GLU A 110 -18.63 21.41 -6.96
CA GLU A 110 -19.21 21.98 -8.17
C GLU A 110 -20.74 22.06 -8.14
N ASP A 111 -21.40 21.14 -7.43
CA ASP A 111 -22.85 21.13 -7.22
C ASP A 111 -23.35 22.35 -6.44
N LEU A 112 -22.45 23.06 -5.76
CA LEU A 112 -22.73 24.31 -5.04
C LEU A 112 -22.26 25.53 -5.79
N GLN A 113 -21.68 25.38 -6.97
CA GLN A 113 -21.21 26.49 -7.80
C GLN A 113 -22.38 27.35 -8.26
N GLY A 114 -22.39 28.64 -7.93
CA GLY A 114 -23.44 29.58 -8.30
C GLY A 114 -24.67 29.58 -7.40
N LYS A 115 -24.75 28.71 -6.43
CA LYS A 115 -25.70 28.83 -5.33
C LYS A 115 -25.02 29.67 -4.25
N GLU A 116 -25.65 30.76 -3.82
CA GLU A 116 -25.27 31.40 -2.58
C GLU A 116 -25.29 30.30 -1.51
N ARG A 117 -24.14 30.03 -0.97
CA ARG A 117 -24.06 29.18 0.20
C ARG A 117 -24.90 29.82 1.25
N PRO A 118 -25.84 29.15 1.89
CA PRO A 118 -26.23 29.55 3.22
C PRO A 118 -24.90 29.69 3.98
N ASP A 119 -24.61 30.86 4.49
CA ASP A 119 -23.43 31.11 5.30
C ASP A 119 -23.27 29.88 6.19
N SER A 120 -22.22 29.11 5.96
CA SER A 120 -22.05 27.90 6.74
C SER A 120 -22.08 28.37 8.17
N LYS A 121 -23.14 28.03 8.91
CA LYS A 121 -23.33 28.41 10.32
C LYS A 121 -22.09 28.04 11.16
N HIS A 122 -21.23 27.21 10.60
CA HIS A 122 -20.01 26.71 11.20
C HIS A 122 -18.79 27.61 10.95
N PHE A 123 -18.85 28.49 9.94
CA PHE A 123 -17.67 29.26 9.54
C PHE A 123 -17.61 30.61 10.30
N ARG A 124 -16.50 30.87 10.97
CA ARG A 124 -16.15 32.20 11.47
C ARG A 124 -14.66 32.41 11.51
N ASP A 125 -14.26 33.62 11.21
CA ASP A 125 -12.97 34.24 11.52
C ASP A 125 -11.76 33.60 10.85
N ARG A 126 -11.18 34.32 9.90
CA ARG A 126 -9.96 33.92 9.16
C ARG A 126 -8.66 34.38 9.82
N ASP A 127 -8.73 35.11 10.89
CA ASP A 127 -7.58 35.80 11.43
C ASP A 127 -6.80 34.94 12.44
N VAL A 128 -6.75 33.62 12.22
CA VAL A 128 -5.94 32.72 13.01
C VAL A 128 -4.55 32.62 12.40
N LEU A 129 -3.63 33.44 12.86
CA LEU A 129 -2.24 33.45 12.41
C LEU A 129 -1.32 32.74 13.40
N VAL A 130 -0.44 31.91 12.87
CA VAL A 130 0.57 31.18 13.63
C VAL A 130 1.94 31.33 12.96
N ASN A 131 2.97 31.61 13.72
CA ASN A 131 4.35 31.70 13.23
C ASN A 131 5.04 30.34 13.38
N THR A 132 5.49 29.76 12.28
CA THR A 132 6.28 28.52 12.23
C THR A 132 7.72 28.82 11.83
N ASN A 133 8.60 27.82 11.91
CA ASN A 133 9.98 27.93 11.41
C ASN A 133 10.05 28.13 9.88
N TYR A 134 8.94 27.88 9.17
CA TYR A 134 8.84 28.02 7.71
C TYR A 134 8.13 29.30 7.27
N GLY A 135 7.59 30.09 8.20
CA GLY A 135 6.86 31.31 7.94
C GLY A 135 5.49 31.34 8.61
N GLN A 136 4.70 32.37 8.29
CA GLN A 136 3.36 32.56 8.84
C GLN A 136 2.36 31.59 8.18
N VAL A 137 1.45 31.06 8.98
CA VAL A 137 0.37 30.18 8.53
C VAL A 137 -0.96 30.77 9.00
N GLN A 138 -1.84 31.08 8.04
CA GLN A 138 -3.18 31.56 8.30
C GLN A 138 -4.18 30.42 8.20
N GLY A 139 -4.91 30.17 9.28
CA GLY A 139 -6.00 29.20 9.37
C GLY A 139 -7.34 29.87 9.57
N PHE A 140 -8.31 29.10 10.03
CA PHE A 140 -9.67 29.56 10.30
C PHE A 140 -10.28 28.86 11.53
N LYS A 141 -11.38 29.40 12.05
CA LYS A 141 -12.13 28.80 13.15
C LYS A 141 -13.40 28.14 12.64
N VAL A 142 -13.71 26.99 13.20
CA VAL A 142 -14.96 26.25 12.97
C VAL A 142 -15.78 26.22 14.24
N GLN A 143 -17.08 26.54 14.11
CA GLN A 143 -18.05 26.46 15.19
C GLN A 143 -18.68 25.08 15.24
N LEU A 144 -18.74 24.50 16.44
CA LEU A 144 -19.34 23.21 16.68
C LEU A 144 -20.55 23.37 17.61
N TYR A 145 -21.63 22.68 17.26
CA TYR A 145 -22.94 22.85 17.91
C TYR A 145 -23.34 21.65 18.76
N ASP A 146 -22.88 20.45 18.44
CA ASP A 146 -23.20 19.24 19.21
C ASP A 146 -22.09 18.90 20.21
N ASP A 147 -22.48 18.60 21.43
CA ASP A 147 -21.56 18.31 22.53
C ASP A 147 -21.58 16.80 22.85
N PRO A 148 -20.48 16.08 22.60
CA PRO A 148 -20.36 14.66 22.91
C PRO A 148 -20.55 14.31 24.39
N HIS A 149 -20.35 15.29 25.30
CA HIS A 149 -20.50 15.10 26.75
C HIS A 149 -21.95 15.30 27.23
N ALA A 150 -22.85 15.80 26.39
CA ALA A 150 -24.24 16.01 26.75
C ALA A 150 -25.03 14.69 26.87
N ARG A 151 -25.51 14.35 28.06
CA ARG A 151 -26.13 13.06 28.38
C ARG A 151 -27.48 12.79 27.71
N HIS A 152 -28.27 13.84 27.42
CA HIS A 152 -29.57 13.70 26.76
C HIS A 152 -29.87 14.93 25.92
N ARG A 153 -30.10 14.75 24.64
CA ARG A 153 -30.73 15.77 23.79
C ARG A 153 -31.82 15.14 22.95
N PRO A 154 -33.01 15.73 22.98
CA PRO A 154 -34.05 15.38 22.00
C PRO A 154 -33.48 15.69 20.60
N TRP A 155 -33.56 14.74 19.72
CA TRP A 155 -33.04 14.79 18.33
C TRP A 155 -33.63 15.95 17.51
N ASN A 156 -34.75 16.53 17.94
CA ASN A 156 -35.56 17.46 17.17
C ASN A 156 -35.31 18.93 17.51
N ILE A 157 -34.40 19.26 18.40
CA ILE A 157 -34.07 20.66 18.69
C ILE A 157 -32.94 21.11 17.81
N ALA A 158 -33.21 22.06 16.90
CA ALA A 158 -32.20 22.79 16.17
C ALA A 158 -31.24 23.41 17.20
N VAL A 159 -29.99 22.90 17.23
CA VAL A 159 -28.99 23.41 18.15
C VAL A 159 -28.39 24.67 17.53
N GLU A 160 -28.94 25.81 17.92
CA GLU A 160 -28.46 27.12 17.45
C GLU A 160 -27.27 27.67 18.25
N ARG A 161 -26.98 27.06 19.41
CA ARG A 161 -25.93 27.55 20.30
C ARG A 161 -24.59 26.89 20.00
N VAL A 162 -23.60 27.72 19.69
CA VAL A 162 -22.19 27.27 19.58
C VAL A 162 -21.70 26.71 20.92
N THR A 163 -21.27 25.47 20.94
CA THR A 163 -20.75 24.80 22.14
C THR A 163 -19.24 24.89 22.23
N LYS A 164 -18.54 24.77 21.10
CA LYS A 164 -17.06 24.81 21.03
C LYS A 164 -16.60 25.46 19.73
N LEU A 165 -15.35 25.93 19.76
CA LEU A 165 -14.59 26.39 18.61
C LEU A 165 -13.37 25.50 18.44
N VAL A 166 -12.96 25.28 17.19
CA VAL A 166 -11.70 24.63 16.84
C VAL A 166 -10.97 25.47 15.80
N ASN A 167 -9.66 25.61 15.96
CA ASN A 167 -8.81 26.26 14.96
C ASN A 167 -8.29 25.20 14.02
N VAL A 168 -8.41 25.46 12.73
CA VAL A 168 -8.15 24.51 11.65
C VAL A 168 -7.17 25.12 10.66
N PHE A 169 -6.18 24.33 10.28
CA PHE A 169 -5.16 24.68 9.29
C PHE A 169 -5.03 23.50 8.34
N LEU A 170 -5.37 23.69 7.07
CA LEU A 170 -5.43 22.65 6.05
C LEU A 170 -4.39 22.88 4.95
N GLY A 171 -3.82 21.81 4.44
CA GLY A 171 -2.92 21.87 3.29
C GLY A 171 -1.59 22.57 3.57
N ILE A 172 -0.97 22.33 4.72
CA ILE A 172 0.38 22.82 5.03
C ILE A 172 1.40 21.90 4.36
N PRO A 173 2.25 22.37 3.42
CA PRO A 173 3.28 21.55 2.83
C PRO A 173 4.41 21.30 3.84
N TYR A 174 4.72 20.04 4.11
CA TYR A 174 5.82 19.66 4.99
C TYR A 174 7.12 19.33 4.24
N ALA A 175 7.02 19.13 2.93
CA ALA A 175 8.12 18.82 2.03
C ALA A 175 7.94 19.55 0.70
N LEU A 176 9.02 19.62 -0.09
CA LEU A 176 8.92 20.03 -1.49
C LEU A 176 8.14 18.98 -2.29
N PRO A 177 7.41 19.39 -3.34
CA PRO A 177 6.71 18.44 -4.22
C PRO A 177 7.66 17.37 -4.77
N PRO A 178 7.32 16.07 -4.67
CA PRO A 178 8.16 14.97 -5.15
C PRO A 178 7.97 14.71 -6.65
N THR A 179 7.78 15.77 -7.43
CA THR A 179 7.51 15.71 -8.87
C THR A 179 8.79 15.58 -9.69
N ARG A 180 8.71 15.05 -10.90
CA ARG A 180 9.82 14.96 -11.88
C ARG A 180 11.10 14.40 -11.27
N GLU A 181 12.11 15.27 -11.04
CA GLU A 181 13.40 14.90 -10.45
C GLU A 181 13.29 14.37 -9.00
N GLY A 182 12.22 14.74 -8.29
CA GLY A 182 11.91 14.22 -6.95
C GLY A 182 11.20 12.87 -6.95
N ARG A 183 10.71 12.39 -8.11
CA ARG A 183 10.05 11.09 -8.21
C ARG A 183 11.05 9.97 -7.93
N PHE A 184 10.66 8.96 -7.15
CA PHE A 184 11.51 7.86 -6.68
C PHE A 184 12.76 8.34 -5.93
N LYS A 185 12.62 9.44 -5.17
CA LYS A 185 13.66 9.96 -4.27
C LYS A 185 13.06 10.29 -2.89
N PRO A 186 13.88 10.33 -1.84
CA PRO A 186 13.43 10.79 -0.51
C PRO A 186 12.81 12.19 -0.57
N PRO A 187 11.90 12.52 0.36
CA PRO A 187 11.34 13.86 0.43
C PRO A 187 12.40 14.89 0.79
N ARG A 188 12.22 16.11 0.32
CA ARG A 188 13.10 17.24 0.61
C ARG A 188 12.41 18.25 1.51
N PRO A 189 13.09 18.86 2.50
CA PRO A 189 12.52 19.90 3.33
C PRO A 189 11.99 21.06 2.49
N HIS A 190 10.86 21.62 2.90
CA HIS A 190 10.33 22.83 2.26
C HIS A 190 11.22 24.04 2.58
N ARG A 191 11.32 24.98 1.63
CA ARG A 191 12.18 26.16 1.81
C ARG A 191 11.54 27.29 2.65
N GLY A 192 10.26 27.15 2.97
CA GLY A 192 9.50 28.17 3.71
C GLY A 192 8.68 29.08 2.79
N TRP A 193 7.91 29.96 3.40
CA TRP A 193 7.00 30.95 2.79
C TRP A 193 6.94 32.22 3.67
N GLN A 194 6.44 33.31 3.13
CA GLN A 194 6.13 34.50 3.94
C GLN A 194 4.79 34.31 4.67
N LEU A 195 3.73 34.07 3.92
CA LEU A 195 2.38 33.79 4.42
C LEU A 195 1.77 32.63 3.64
N LEU A 196 1.36 31.57 4.34
CA LEU A 196 0.62 30.44 3.78
C LEU A 196 -0.83 30.54 4.22
N GLN A 197 -1.77 30.51 3.26
CA GLN A 197 -3.19 30.37 3.55
C GLN A 197 -3.54 28.88 3.66
N ALA A 198 -3.63 28.37 4.89
CA ALA A 198 -3.93 26.99 5.19
C ALA A 198 -5.44 26.79 5.41
N VAL A 199 -6.22 27.00 4.34
CA VAL A 199 -7.69 27.06 4.38
C VAL A 199 -8.38 25.96 3.58
N ASP A 200 -7.62 25.19 2.80
CA ASP A 200 -8.13 24.08 2.00
C ASP A 200 -7.23 22.84 2.09
N TRP A 201 -7.82 21.68 1.87
CA TRP A 201 -7.08 20.43 1.84
C TRP A 201 -6.10 20.40 0.66
N GLY A 202 -4.89 19.90 0.89
CA GLY A 202 -4.00 19.50 -0.19
C GLY A 202 -4.56 18.31 -0.96
N PRO A 203 -4.16 18.13 -2.24
CA PRO A 203 -4.55 16.96 -3.02
C PRO A 203 -4.05 15.66 -2.37
N ALA A 204 -4.79 14.57 -2.58
CA ALA A 204 -4.35 13.23 -2.18
C ALA A 204 -3.23 12.75 -3.11
N CYS A 205 -2.40 11.85 -2.61
CA CYS A 205 -1.37 11.23 -3.42
C CYS A 205 -1.96 10.29 -4.49
N PRO A 206 -1.28 10.09 -5.62
CA PRO A 206 -1.73 9.22 -6.69
C PRO A 206 -2.03 7.81 -6.20
N GLN A 207 -3.19 7.30 -6.57
CA GLN A 207 -3.74 6.05 -6.10
C GLN A 207 -4.77 5.48 -7.09
N PRO A 208 -5.18 4.21 -7.00
CA PRO A 208 -6.13 3.62 -7.93
C PRO A 208 -7.46 4.36 -7.99
N SER A 209 -8.00 4.50 -9.20
CA SER A 209 -9.22 5.28 -9.47
C SER A 209 -10.46 4.74 -8.76
N GLU A 210 -10.47 3.49 -8.37
CA GLU A 210 -11.56 2.89 -7.57
C GLU A 210 -11.70 3.52 -6.17
N TYR A 211 -10.62 4.12 -5.63
CA TYR A 211 -10.61 4.81 -4.32
C TYR A 211 -10.79 6.32 -4.45
N THR A 212 -10.80 6.86 -5.66
CA THR A 212 -10.89 8.30 -5.92
C THR A 212 -12.27 8.72 -6.41
N GLY A 213 -12.50 10.04 -6.45
CA GLY A 213 -13.75 10.64 -6.86
C GLY A 213 -14.58 11.19 -5.69
N ALA A 214 -15.51 12.07 -5.99
CA ALA A 214 -16.33 12.77 -4.98
C ALA A 214 -17.10 11.81 -4.07
N THR A 215 -17.64 10.72 -4.63
CA THR A 215 -18.39 9.70 -3.86
C THR A 215 -17.50 8.86 -2.93
N LYS A 216 -16.21 8.83 -3.17
CA LYS A 216 -15.21 8.12 -2.35
C LYS A 216 -14.56 9.05 -1.32
N GLY A 217 -14.77 10.35 -1.44
CA GLY A 217 -14.23 11.35 -0.54
C GLY A 217 -12.81 11.82 -0.91
N VAL A 218 -12.22 11.30 -1.97
CA VAL A 218 -10.92 11.71 -2.50
C VAL A 218 -11.14 12.31 -3.88
N ARG A 219 -11.29 13.63 -3.94
CA ARG A 219 -11.66 14.33 -5.18
C ARG A 219 -10.46 14.64 -6.06
N ASP A 220 -9.45 15.25 -5.46
CA ASP A 220 -8.28 15.76 -6.16
C ASP A 220 -7.08 14.88 -5.86
N VAL A 221 -6.40 14.44 -6.91
CA VAL A 221 -5.20 13.60 -6.83
C VAL A 221 -4.08 14.26 -7.62
N ASP A 222 -2.96 14.49 -6.97
CA ASP A 222 -1.78 15.09 -7.61
C ASP A 222 -0.50 14.46 -7.05
N GLU A 223 0.60 14.50 -7.81
CA GLU A 223 1.92 14.10 -7.32
C GLU A 223 2.48 15.10 -6.29
N ASP A 224 2.07 16.37 -6.37
CA ASP A 224 2.29 17.39 -5.32
C ASP A 224 1.28 17.18 -4.18
N CYS A 225 1.52 16.18 -3.33
CA CYS A 225 0.57 15.71 -2.33
C CYS A 225 1.09 15.72 -0.88
N LEU A 226 2.33 16.16 -0.65
CA LEU A 226 2.98 16.05 0.65
C LEU A 226 2.54 17.18 1.61
N TYR A 227 1.30 17.06 2.08
CA TYR A 227 0.63 18.03 2.94
C TYR A 227 0.20 17.42 4.26
N LEU A 228 0.13 18.28 5.28
CA LEU A 228 -0.45 17.97 6.59
C LEU A 228 -1.55 18.97 6.95
N ASN A 229 -2.41 18.56 7.89
CA ASN A 229 -3.50 19.37 8.40
C ASN A 229 -3.45 19.37 9.93
N ILE A 230 -3.79 20.47 10.57
CA ILE A 230 -3.73 20.65 12.02
C ILE A 230 -5.07 21.14 12.53
N PHE A 231 -5.58 20.44 13.55
CA PHE A 231 -6.76 20.82 14.34
C PHE A 231 -6.30 21.07 15.76
N THR A 232 -6.56 22.26 16.29
CA THR A 232 -6.15 22.61 17.65
C THR A 232 -7.26 23.34 18.42
N PRO A 233 -7.46 23.01 19.70
CA PRO A 233 -8.48 23.67 20.52
C PRO A 233 -8.24 25.18 20.66
N SER A 234 -6.97 25.61 20.69
CA SER A 234 -6.61 27.01 20.86
C SER A 234 -5.19 27.29 20.34
N VAL A 235 -5.02 28.48 19.77
CA VAL A 235 -3.71 29.03 19.41
C VAL A 235 -3.33 30.23 20.28
N ALA A 236 -4.11 30.51 21.34
CA ALA A 236 -3.85 31.62 22.25
C ALA A 236 -2.46 31.47 22.90
N SER A 237 -1.68 32.54 22.90
CA SER A 237 -0.40 32.58 23.59
C SER A 237 -0.58 32.54 25.11
N GLY A 238 0.40 31.96 25.85
CA GLY A 238 0.44 31.99 27.31
C GLY A 238 -0.38 30.90 28.00
N LEU A 239 -0.75 29.81 27.31
CA LEU A 239 -1.34 28.65 27.97
C LEU A 239 -0.33 28.02 28.95
N ALA A 240 -0.78 27.74 30.17
CA ALA A 240 0.04 27.13 31.21
C ALA A 240 0.49 25.70 30.81
N HIS A 241 -0.32 24.99 30.00
CA HIS A 241 -0.02 23.64 29.54
C HIS A 241 -0.31 23.52 28.04
N LYS A 242 0.61 22.89 27.32
CA LYS A 242 0.43 22.52 25.91
C LYS A 242 -0.38 21.23 25.79
N TYR A 243 -1.16 21.12 24.71
CA TYR A 243 -1.98 19.96 24.43
C TYR A 243 -1.13 18.77 23.97
N ALA A 244 -1.51 17.55 24.32
CA ALA A 244 -0.95 16.36 23.71
C ALA A 244 -1.25 16.35 22.19
N VAL A 245 -0.32 15.81 21.42
CA VAL A 245 -0.41 15.77 19.95
C VAL A 245 -0.75 14.36 19.51
N MET A 246 -1.80 14.21 18.69
CA MET A 246 -2.21 12.99 18.05
C MET A 246 -1.88 13.08 16.56
N PHE A 247 -0.94 12.29 16.10
CA PHE A 247 -0.43 12.29 14.73
C PHE A 247 -1.05 11.11 13.96
N TYR A 248 -2.00 11.41 13.09
CA TYR A 248 -2.76 10.45 12.31
C TYR A 248 -2.06 10.07 11.02
N ILE A 249 -1.84 8.77 10.82
CA ILE A 249 -1.33 8.18 9.58
C ILE A 249 -2.45 7.32 9.00
N HIS A 250 -2.93 7.67 7.82
CA HIS A 250 -4.01 6.90 7.20
C HIS A 250 -3.58 5.49 6.81
N GLY A 251 -4.53 4.57 6.77
CA GLY A 251 -4.35 3.19 6.29
C GLY A 251 -4.40 3.08 4.78
N GLY A 252 -4.96 1.96 4.27
CA GLY A 252 -5.15 1.73 2.85
C GLY A 252 -4.01 0.97 2.18
N GLU A 253 -3.46 -0.02 2.89
CA GLU A 253 -2.56 -1.04 2.30
C GLU A 253 -1.30 -0.47 1.62
N PHE A 254 -0.88 0.74 2.01
CA PHE A 254 0.17 1.53 1.36
C PHE A 254 -0.14 1.91 -0.10
N THR A 255 -1.32 1.62 -0.61
CA THR A 255 -1.73 1.86 -2.00
C THR A 255 -2.75 2.98 -2.16
N HIS A 256 -3.56 3.23 -1.15
CA HIS A 256 -4.62 4.24 -1.20
C HIS A 256 -4.83 4.91 0.17
N GLY A 257 -5.68 5.94 0.20
CA GLY A 257 -6.00 6.70 1.39
C GLY A 257 -5.61 8.17 1.28
N ALA A 258 -6.07 8.96 2.24
CA ALA A 258 -5.75 10.39 2.29
C ALA A 258 -6.04 10.96 3.68
N SER A 259 -5.33 12.02 4.04
CA SER A 259 -5.47 12.72 5.34
C SER A 259 -6.82 13.37 5.55
N ASN A 260 -7.47 13.78 4.47
CA ASN A 260 -8.79 14.41 4.49
C ASN A 260 -9.94 13.43 4.80
N LEU A 261 -9.67 12.11 4.85
CA LEU A 261 -10.62 11.10 5.30
C LEU A 261 -10.79 11.06 6.83
N PHE A 262 -9.99 11.84 7.55
CA PHE A 262 -10.04 11.94 9.00
C PHE A 262 -10.25 13.39 9.46
N PRO A 263 -11.49 13.92 9.40
CA PRO A 263 -11.80 15.23 9.94
C PRO A 263 -11.81 15.18 11.48
N ALA A 264 -10.91 15.93 12.12
CA ALA A 264 -10.65 15.83 13.56
C ALA A 264 -11.25 16.97 14.40
N HIS A 265 -12.24 17.66 13.88
CA HIS A 265 -12.83 18.85 14.53
C HIS A 265 -13.35 18.54 15.95
N ILE A 266 -14.16 17.48 16.08
CA ILE A 266 -14.78 17.07 17.36
C ILE A 266 -13.72 16.55 18.32
N LEU A 267 -12.86 15.64 17.86
CA LEU A 267 -11.81 15.07 18.69
C LEU A 267 -10.88 16.16 19.27
N SER A 268 -10.48 17.12 18.45
CA SER A 268 -9.62 18.21 18.90
C SER A 268 -10.34 19.12 19.88
N ALA A 269 -11.53 19.64 19.51
CA ALA A 269 -12.22 20.67 20.29
C ALA A 269 -12.68 20.20 21.66
N PHE A 270 -13.32 19.02 21.73
CA PHE A 270 -13.99 18.54 22.93
C PHE A 270 -13.07 17.74 23.86
N TYR A 271 -12.00 17.12 23.31
CA TYR A 271 -11.11 16.27 24.08
C TYR A 271 -9.72 16.87 24.30
N ASN A 272 -9.54 18.16 23.93
CA ASN A 272 -8.35 18.98 24.24
C ASN A 272 -7.03 18.34 23.79
N VAL A 273 -6.98 17.89 22.53
CA VAL A 273 -5.79 17.40 21.87
C VAL A 273 -5.55 18.15 20.56
N VAL A 274 -4.29 18.32 20.19
CA VAL A 274 -3.92 18.76 18.84
C VAL A 274 -3.89 17.53 17.96
N VAL A 275 -4.65 17.54 16.86
CA VAL A 275 -4.65 16.43 15.89
C VAL A 275 -3.97 16.89 14.61
N VAL A 276 -3.05 16.08 14.12
CA VAL A 276 -2.36 16.28 12.83
C VAL A 276 -2.64 15.10 11.94
N SER A 277 -3.12 15.32 10.72
CA SER A 277 -3.27 14.28 9.70
C SER A 277 -2.37 14.58 8.51
N ILE A 278 -1.77 13.54 7.91
CA ILE A 278 -0.78 13.68 6.85
C ILE A 278 -1.15 12.87 5.61
N ASN A 279 -0.75 13.37 4.43
CA ASN A 279 -0.60 12.56 3.24
C ASN A 279 0.84 12.04 3.14
N TYR A 280 1.06 10.91 2.48
CA TYR A 280 2.35 10.34 2.13
C TYR A 280 2.24 9.59 0.81
N ARG A 281 3.33 9.45 0.07
CA ARG A 281 3.32 8.75 -1.22
C ARG A 281 2.90 7.30 -1.09
N LEU A 282 2.12 6.85 -2.07
CA LEU A 282 1.44 5.56 -2.10
C LEU A 282 1.90 4.72 -3.30
N GLY A 283 1.58 3.43 -3.27
CA GLY A 283 1.82 2.52 -4.38
C GLY A 283 3.27 2.51 -4.85
N ALA A 284 3.48 2.41 -6.14
CA ALA A 284 4.81 2.44 -6.73
C ALA A 284 5.56 3.74 -6.45
N LEU A 285 4.87 4.90 -6.47
CA LEU A 285 5.50 6.20 -6.20
C LEU A 285 6.06 6.30 -4.78
N GLY A 286 5.46 5.60 -3.82
CA GLY A 286 5.90 5.57 -2.43
C GLY A 286 6.87 4.44 -2.08
N PHE A 287 6.79 3.29 -2.76
CA PHE A 287 7.42 2.07 -2.27
C PHE A 287 8.13 1.22 -3.34
N LEU A 288 8.22 1.68 -4.60
CA LEU A 288 8.97 0.97 -5.63
C LEU A 288 10.45 0.86 -5.22
N SER A 289 10.96 -0.36 -5.21
CA SER A 289 12.37 -0.63 -4.89
C SER A 289 12.98 -1.59 -5.89
N THR A 290 14.11 -1.18 -6.45
CA THR A 290 14.97 -2.04 -7.26
C THR A 290 16.03 -2.74 -6.41
N GLY A 291 16.06 -2.48 -5.09
CA GLY A 291 17.03 -3.07 -4.15
C GLY A 291 18.48 -2.65 -4.42
N ASP A 292 18.65 -1.56 -5.14
CA ASP A 292 19.95 -0.97 -5.49
C ASP A 292 19.86 0.57 -5.44
N GLU A 293 20.94 1.24 -5.83
CA GLU A 293 21.08 2.69 -5.80
C GLU A 293 20.11 3.45 -6.72
N ASN A 294 19.57 2.81 -7.76
CA ASN A 294 18.69 3.48 -8.72
C ASN A 294 17.30 3.78 -8.13
N SER A 295 16.80 2.90 -7.29
CA SER A 295 15.57 3.10 -6.50
C SER A 295 15.63 2.26 -5.22
N PRO A 296 16.24 2.78 -4.14
CA PRO A 296 16.27 2.07 -2.84
C PRO A 296 14.90 1.81 -2.24
N GLY A 297 13.90 2.64 -2.56
CA GLY A 297 12.54 2.53 -2.04
C GLY A 297 12.30 3.35 -0.77
N ASN A 298 11.23 3.00 -0.03
CA ASN A 298 10.90 3.60 1.27
C ASN A 298 10.45 5.07 1.24
N TYR A 299 10.12 5.64 0.08
CA TYR A 299 9.82 7.06 -0.04
C TYR A 299 8.59 7.46 0.78
N GLY A 300 7.53 6.62 0.77
CA GLY A 300 6.32 6.87 1.55
C GLY A 300 6.54 6.87 3.06
N ILE A 301 7.37 5.95 3.60
CA ILE A 301 7.68 5.95 5.04
C ILE A 301 8.66 7.08 5.41
N LEU A 302 9.52 7.50 4.48
CA LEU A 302 10.38 8.67 4.64
C LEU A 302 9.57 9.97 4.62
N ASP A 303 8.49 10.05 3.81
CA ASP A 303 7.53 11.17 3.83
C ASP A 303 6.90 11.30 5.21
N GLN A 304 6.45 10.18 5.80
CA GLN A 304 5.89 10.15 7.15
C GLN A 304 6.91 10.59 8.21
N ALA A 305 8.17 10.15 8.08
CA ALA A 305 9.24 10.57 8.98
C ALA A 305 9.52 12.07 8.87
N MET A 306 9.49 12.64 7.67
CA MET A 306 9.65 14.09 7.46
C MET A 306 8.47 14.89 8.01
N ALA A 307 7.23 14.42 7.78
CA ALA A 307 6.04 15.05 8.35
C ALA A 307 6.10 15.05 9.90
N LEU A 308 6.51 13.92 10.50
CA LEU A 308 6.68 13.82 11.94
C LEU A 308 7.76 14.79 12.45
N ARG A 309 8.87 14.92 11.74
CA ARG A 309 9.92 15.88 12.05
C ARG A 309 9.41 17.31 11.96
N TRP A 310 8.67 17.65 10.89
CA TRP A 310 8.05 18.97 10.75
C TRP A 310 7.12 19.28 11.94
N VAL A 311 6.31 18.32 12.35
CA VAL A 311 5.42 18.45 13.52
C VAL A 311 6.23 18.65 14.79
N TYR A 312 7.22 17.83 15.05
CA TYR A 312 8.09 17.96 16.23
C TYR A 312 8.69 19.36 16.34
N ASP A 313 9.17 19.92 15.23
CA ASP A 313 9.83 21.22 15.19
C ASP A 313 8.87 22.43 15.27
N ASN A 314 7.58 22.26 14.90
CA ASN A 314 6.66 23.40 14.72
C ASN A 314 5.36 23.34 15.55
N ILE A 315 4.97 22.18 16.08
CA ILE A 315 3.66 22.01 16.71
C ILE A 315 3.47 22.85 17.96
N ALA A 316 4.56 23.28 18.58
CA ALA A 316 4.55 24.19 19.70
C ALA A 316 3.90 25.56 19.41
N ALA A 317 3.97 25.99 18.15
CA ALA A 317 3.29 27.20 17.66
C ALA A 317 1.76 27.05 17.61
N PHE A 318 1.28 25.82 17.50
CA PHE A 318 -0.15 25.48 17.54
C PHE A 318 -0.62 25.00 18.91
N ASN A 319 0.14 25.31 19.96
CA ASN A 319 -0.08 24.89 21.35
C ASN A 319 0.00 23.37 21.58
N GLY A 320 0.58 22.60 20.66
CA GLY A 320 0.89 21.19 20.86
C GLY A 320 2.21 21.00 21.62
N ASN A 321 2.30 19.92 22.37
CA ASN A 321 3.51 19.52 23.08
C ASN A 321 4.35 18.57 22.21
N PRO A 322 5.54 19.00 21.70
CA PRO A 322 6.38 18.15 20.88
C PRO A 322 6.90 16.90 21.62
N GLU A 323 6.99 16.95 22.98
CA GLU A 323 7.41 15.81 23.78
C GLU A 323 6.28 14.79 24.03
N ALA A 324 5.04 15.12 23.68
CA ALA A 324 3.88 14.27 23.88
C ALA A 324 3.18 13.94 22.55
N ILE A 325 3.94 13.40 21.58
CA ILE A 325 3.40 12.99 20.28
C ILE A 325 3.00 11.52 20.36
N THR A 326 1.72 11.26 20.07
CA THR A 326 1.12 9.93 19.94
C THR A 326 0.88 9.65 18.46
N LEU A 327 1.54 8.63 17.89
CA LEU A 327 1.24 8.16 16.53
C LEU A 327 0.02 7.24 16.57
N PHE A 328 -0.88 7.39 15.61
CA PHE A 328 -2.03 6.50 15.51
C PHE A 328 -2.55 6.38 14.07
N GLY A 329 -3.23 5.30 13.80
CA GLY A 329 -3.88 5.03 12.51
C GLY A 329 -4.28 3.59 12.35
N PRO A 330 -5.10 3.28 11.33
CA PRO A 330 -5.57 1.93 11.05
C PRO A 330 -4.66 1.20 10.07
N GLY A 331 -4.63 -0.13 10.11
CA GLY A 331 -3.98 -1.00 9.12
C GLY A 331 -2.53 -0.61 8.83
N ALA A 332 -2.25 -0.14 7.60
CA ALA A 332 -0.93 0.33 7.18
C ALA A 332 -0.46 1.54 7.99
N GLY A 333 -1.36 2.40 8.47
CA GLY A 333 -1.05 3.51 9.38
C GLY A 333 -0.58 3.01 10.74
N ALA A 334 -1.20 1.96 11.29
CA ALA A 334 -0.77 1.31 12.52
C ALA A 334 0.60 0.65 12.36
N ALA A 335 0.81 -0.07 11.26
CA ALA A 335 2.11 -0.64 10.92
C ALA A 335 3.18 0.45 10.83
N SER A 336 2.91 1.53 10.11
CA SER A 336 3.78 2.70 10.00
C SER A 336 4.11 3.32 11.36
N ALA A 337 3.11 3.50 12.25
CA ALA A 337 3.34 4.02 13.60
C ALA A 337 4.32 3.14 14.39
N GLY A 338 4.19 1.82 14.29
CA GLY A 338 5.10 0.86 14.90
C GLY A 338 6.51 0.87 14.28
N LEU A 339 6.64 1.13 12.98
CA LEU A 339 7.93 1.27 12.31
C LEU A 339 8.63 2.58 12.70
N LEU A 340 7.90 3.70 12.70
CA LEU A 340 8.41 5.01 13.13
C LEU A 340 8.82 5.01 14.61
N MET A 341 8.16 4.21 15.46
CA MET A 341 8.49 4.04 16.88
C MET A 341 9.91 3.52 17.09
N VAL A 342 10.43 2.68 16.20
CA VAL A 342 11.74 2.03 16.36
C VAL A 342 12.81 2.56 15.42
N ALA A 343 12.44 3.30 14.36
CA ALA A 343 13.38 3.81 13.39
C ALA A 343 14.35 4.85 14.02
N PRO A 344 15.65 4.80 13.71
CA PRO A 344 16.65 5.68 14.32
C PRO A 344 16.33 7.17 14.22
N ARG A 345 15.71 7.58 13.11
CA ARG A 345 15.36 8.97 12.81
C ARG A 345 14.22 9.52 13.65
N THR A 346 13.25 8.66 13.99
CA THR A 346 11.95 9.10 14.50
C THR A 346 11.68 8.67 15.93
N ARG A 347 12.33 7.61 16.40
CA ARG A 347 12.05 7.01 17.73
C ARG A 347 12.10 7.99 18.89
N HIS A 348 12.95 9.04 18.82
CA HIS A 348 13.08 10.04 19.89
C HIS A 348 11.87 10.99 19.94
N MET A 349 11.13 11.13 18.86
CA MET A 349 9.94 12.00 18.76
C MET A 349 8.64 11.28 19.17
N VAL A 350 8.64 9.94 19.24
CA VAL A 350 7.43 9.13 19.48
C VAL A 350 7.31 8.79 20.96
N SER A 351 6.36 9.40 21.66
CA SER A 351 6.10 9.09 23.07
C SER A 351 5.10 7.95 23.27
N LYS A 352 4.15 7.81 22.35
CA LYS A 352 3.09 6.79 22.43
C LYS A 352 2.66 6.32 21.05
N VAL A 353 2.10 5.10 20.99
CA VAL A 353 1.54 4.53 19.76
C VAL A 353 0.17 3.95 20.06
N ILE A 354 -0.80 4.22 19.18
CA ILE A 354 -2.09 3.53 19.13
C ILE A 354 -2.18 2.81 17.79
N ALA A 355 -2.09 1.50 17.80
CA ALA A 355 -2.14 0.66 16.61
C ALA A 355 -3.54 0.06 16.45
N GLN A 356 -4.28 0.52 15.43
CA GLN A 356 -5.62 0.05 15.12
C GLN A 356 -5.51 -1.04 14.04
N SER A 357 -5.79 -2.28 14.37
CA SER A 357 -5.87 -3.37 13.39
C SER A 357 -4.66 -3.45 12.44
N GLY A 358 -3.44 -3.30 13.00
CA GLY A 358 -2.19 -3.36 12.24
C GLY A 358 -0.97 -3.42 13.14
N SER A 359 0.12 -3.98 12.62
CA SER A 359 1.36 -4.20 13.38
C SER A 359 2.58 -4.04 12.49
N ALA A 360 3.64 -3.43 13.03
CA ALA A 360 4.95 -3.39 12.37
C ALA A 360 5.58 -4.78 12.15
N LEU A 361 5.01 -5.81 12.81
CA LEU A 361 5.45 -7.20 12.69
C LEU A 361 4.55 -8.06 11.81
N ALA A 362 3.55 -7.44 11.14
CA ALA A 362 2.76 -8.14 10.13
C ALA A 362 3.64 -8.42 8.89
N ASP A 363 3.38 -9.55 8.24
CA ASP A 363 4.11 -10.00 7.05
C ASP A 363 3.97 -9.03 5.85
N TRP A 364 2.86 -8.29 5.82
CA TRP A 364 2.59 -7.28 4.81
C TRP A 364 3.13 -5.88 5.16
N ALA A 365 3.59 -5.66 6.40
CA ALA A 365 4.05 -4.34 6.87
C ALA A 365 5.44 -3.98 6.36
N VAL A 366 6.32 -4.98 6.14
CA VAL A 366 7.70 -4.80 5.66
C VAL A 366 8.08 -5.93 4.71
N ILE A 367 8.55 -5.59 3.54
CA ILE A 367 9.16 -6.55 2.61
C ILE A 367 10.58 -6.83 3.09
N ILE A 368 10.80 -8.01 3.64
CA ILE A 368 12.11 -8.43 4.16
C ILE A 368 13.05 -8.89 3.05
N ASP A 369 12.48 -9.53 2.02
CA ASP A 369 13.25 -10.06 0.90
C ASP A 369 13.38 -9.02 -0.22
N LYS A 370 14.61 -8.56 -0.45
CA LYS A 370 14.90 -7.60 -1.52
C LYS A 370 14.55 -8.12 -2.92
N TYR A 371 14.69 -9.42 -3.16
CA TYR A 371 14.37 -10.02 -4.46
C TYR A 371 12.87 -9.97 -4.76
N ARG A 372 12.05 -10.10 -3.73
CA ARG A 372 10.61 -9.87 -3.85
C ARG A 372 10.32 -8.43 -4.29
N ALA A 373 10.95 -7.43 -3.66
CA ALA A 373 10.77 -6.03 -4.04
C ALA A 373 11.26 -5.75 -5.47
N GLN A 374 12.44 -6.27 -5.84
CA GLN A 374 12.98 -6.17 -7.20
C GLN A 374 12.05 -6.79 -8.24
N ASN A 375 11.57 -8.02 -7.98
CA ASN A 375 10.66 -8.70 -8.91
C ASN A 375 9.32 -7.98 -9.06
N THR A 376 8.76 -7.48 -7.95
CA THR A 376 7.52 -6.67 -7.98
C THR A 376 7.72 -5.42 -8.85
N SER A 377 8.83 -4.69 -8.65
CA SER A 377 9.15 -3.50 -9.42
C SER A 377 9.37 -3.80 -10.90
N ARG A 378 10.02 -4.94 -11.21
CA ARG A 378 10.23 -5.39 -12.59
C ARG A 378 8.93 -5.73 -13.30
N VAL A 379 8.07 -6.54 -12.67
CA VAL A 379 6.75 -6.91 -13.24
C VAL A 379 5.86 -5.69 -13.42
N PHE A 380 5.90 -4.75 -12.47
CA PHE A 380 5.17 -3.48 -12.58
C PHE A 380 5.65 -2.65 -13.78
N ALA A 381 6.96 -2.48 -13.94
CA ALA A 381 7.53 -1.72 -15.06
C ALA A 381 7.23 -2.39 -16.41
N GLU A 382 7.32 -3.72 -16.48
CA GLU A 382 6.99 -4.51 -17.66
C GLU A 382 5.52 -4.36 -18.06
N SER A 383 4.60 -4.37 -17.07
CA SER A 383 3.17 -4.15 -17.32
C SER A 383 2.86 -2.78 -17.93
N LEU A 384 3.72 -1.81 -17.69
CA LEU A 384 3.65 -0.47 -18.27
C LEU A 384 4.49 -0.31 -19.56
N GLY A 385 5.06 -1.40 -20.09
CA GLY A 385 5.86 -1.39 -21.31
C GLY A 385 7.24 -0.73 -21.16
N CYS A 386 7.78 -0.71 -19.94
CA CYS A 386 9.12 -0.22 -19.67
C CYS A 386 10.17 -1.32 -19.87
N SER A 387 11.38 -0.94 -20.30
CA SER A 387 12.52 -1.87 -20.38
C SER A 387 12.95 -2.33 -18.99
N ILE A 388 13.14 -3.64 -18.84
CA ILE A 388 13.61 -4.29 -17.61
C ILE A 388 15.06 -4.79 -17.70
N GLU A 389 15.81 -4.37 -18.73
CA GLU A 389 17.20 -4.80 -18.96
C GLU A 389 18.14 -4.38 -17.83
N SER A 390 17.88 -3.21 -17.24
CA SER A 390 18.60 -2.72 -16.06
C SER A 390 17.66 -1.91 -15.17
N SER A 391 17.98 -1.89 -13.87
CA SER A 391 17.23 -1.08 -12.90
C SER A 391 17.23 0.41 -13.25
N TRP A 392 18.35 0.92 -13.78
CA TRP A 392 18.44 2.30 -14.24
C TRP A 392 17.45 2.60 -15.38
N LYS A 393 17.43 1.77 -16.45
CA LYS A 393 16.48 1.95 -17.57
C LYS A 393 15.02 1.85 -17.10
N LEU A 394 14.76 0.91 -16.20
CA LEU A 394 13.46 0.73 -15.59
C LEU A 394 13.00 2.00 -14.87
N VAL A 395 13.81 2.53 -13.96
CA VAL A 395 13.50 3.72 -13.16
C VAL A 395 13.35 4.94 -14.05
N GLN A 396 14.25 5.16 -15.03
CA GLN A 396 14.15 6.28 -15.96
C GLN A 396 12.86 6.23 -16.79
N CYS A 397 12.47 5.05 -17.29
CA CYS A 397 11.21 4.90 -18.03
C CYS A 397 10.00 5.26 -17.18
N LEU A 398 9.92 4.78 -15.93
CA LEU A 398 8.81 5.10 -15.02
C LEU A 398 8.84 6.59 -14.61
N LYS A 399 10.02 7.17 -14.45
CA LYS A 399 10.20 8.55 -14.03
C LYS A 399 9.79 9.54 -15.12
N ASP A 400 10.32 9.36 -16.32
CA ASP A 400 10.20 10.36 -17.41
C ASP A 400 9.14 9.97 -18.44
N GLY A 401 8.90 8.67 -18.62
CA GLY A 401 8.03 8.14 -19.66
C GLY A 401 6.59 7.87 -19.22
N ARG A 402 6.27 8.01 -17.93
CA ARG A 402 4.92 7.68 -17.39
C ARG A 402 4.35 8.81 -16.57
N SER A 403 3.03 9.05 -16.73
CA SER A 403 2.32 10.03 -15.92
C SER A 403 2.14 9.53 -14.49
N PHE A 404 2.02 10.44 -13.52
CA PHE A 404 1.75 10.07 -12.14
C PHE A 404 0.36 9.41 -11.97
N LEU A 405 -0.61 9.78 -12.80
CA LEU A 405 -1.93 9.14 -12.80
C LEU A 405 -1.85 7.69 -13.29
N GLU A 406 -1.05 7.44 -14.33
CA GLU A 406 -0.81 6.08 -14.83
C GLU A 406 -0.13 5.22 -13.77
N LEU A 407 0.92 5.75 -13.12
CA LEU A 407 1.63 5.05 -12.06
C LEU A 407 0.76 4.79 -10.82
N GLY A 408 -0.05 5.75 -10.42
CA GLY A 408 -0.96 5.63 -9.29
C GLY A 408 -2.16 4.72 -9.54
N ASN A 409 -2.65 4.68 -10.79
CA ASN A 409 -3.83 3.89 -11.15
C ASN A 409 -3.51 2.46 -11.57
N SER A 410 -2.22 2.12 -11.75
CA SER A 410 -1.81 0.79 -12.17
C SER A 410 -1.86 -0.18 -11.00
N GLU A 411 -2.78 -1.14 -11.10
CA GLU A 411 -2.91 -2.22 -10.12
C GLU A 411 -1.93 -3.34 -10.43
N LEU A 412 -1.34 -3.89 -9.39
CA LEU A 412 -0.49 -5.06 -9.47
C LEU A 412 -0.91 -6.09 -8.43
N LYS A 413 -1.16 -7.32 -8.88
CA LYS A 413 -1.31 -8.44 -7.95
C LYS A 413 0.07 -8.98 -7.58
N PRO A 414 0.42 -9.05 -6.31
CA PRO A 414 1.73 -9.55 -5.91
C PRO A 414 1.84 -11.05 -6.22
N HIS A 415 3.02 -11.48 -6.67
CA HIS A 415 3.32 -12.91 -6.80
C HIS A 415 3.54 -13.58 -5.44
N VAL A 416 4.04 -12.82 -4.47
CA VAL A 416 4.32 -13.28 -3.11
C VAL A 416 3.82 -12.25 -2.11
N GLY A 417 3.16 -12.72 -1.05
CA GLY A 417 2.62 -11.87 0.02
C GLY A 417 1.30 -11.19 -0.33
N MET A 418 0.71 -10.50 0.64
CA MET A 418 -0.64 -9.93 0.52
C MET A 418 -0.68 -8.69 -0.37
N PHE A 419 0.27 -7.76 -0.20
CA PHE A 419 0.31 -6.49 -0.91
C PHE A 419 1.56 -6.36 -1.78
N PRO A 420 1.47 -5.70 -2.94
CA PRO A 420 2.63 -5.48 -3.81
C PRO A 420 3.61 -4.46 -3.25
N TRP A 421 3.11 -3.46 -2.53
CA TRP A 421 3.86 -2.32 -2.04
C TRP A 421 3.85 -2.25 -0.53
N ALA A 422 5.03 -2.11 0.05
CA ALA A 422 5.24 -1.86 1.47
C ALA A 422 6.68 -1.33 1.68
N PRO A 423 7.01 -0.78 2.84
CA PRO A 423 8.39 -0.51 3.22
C PRO A 423 9.30 -1.72 3.03
N VAL A 424 10.49 -1.50 2.50
CA VAL A 424 11.49 -2.55 2.23
C VAL A 424 12.62 -2.44 3.25
N LEU A 425 13.12 -3.57 3.71
CA LEU A 425 14.26 -3.62 4.63
C LEU A 425 15.55 -3.17 3.92
N ASP A 426 15.99 -1.94 4.16
CA ASP A 426 16.98 -1.23 3.33
C ASP A 426 18.40 -1.13 3.92
N PHE A 427 18.65 -1.63 5.13
CA PHE A 427 19.93 -1.44 5.81
C PHE A 427 21.15 -2.07 5.10
N ASN A 428 20.92 -2.96 4.13
CA ASN A 428 21.95 -3.61 3.31
C ASN A 428 22.03 -3.04 1.89
N PHE A 429 21.26 -2.00 1.57
CA PHE A 429 21.28 -1.43 0.23
C PHE A 429 22.42 -0.44 0.06
N THR A 430 23.00 -0.44 -1.14
CA THR A 430 23.90 0.62 -1.57
C THR A 430 23.08 1.90 -1.78
N ILE A 431 23.56 3.00 -1.26
CA ILE A 431 22.91 4.30 -1.40
C ILE A 431 23.67 5.11 -2.43
N PRO A 432 22.97 5.86 -3.30
CA PRO A 432 23.62 6.74 -4.26
C PRO A 432 24.50 7.75 -3.55
N GLU A 433 25.71 7.95 -4.08
CA GLU A 433 26.62 9.02 -3.61
C GLU A 433 26.15 10.42 -4.05
N ASP A 434 25.02 10.52 -4.74
CA ASP A 434 24.46 11.77 -5.24
C ASP A 434 24.19 12.74 -4.09
N THR A 435 25.08 13.69 -3.95
CA THR A 435 25.10 14.80 -3.00
C THR A 435 24.01 15.85 -3.27
N TRP A 436 22.89 15.48 -3.92
CA TRP A 436 21.78 16.37 -4.25
C TRP A 436 21.08 16.98 -3.04
N TYR A 437 21.44 16.50 -1.85
CA TYR A 437 20.85 16.94 -0.60
C TYR A 437 21.97 17.38 0.36
N GLU A 438 22.44 18.60 0.20
CA GLU A 438 23.44 19.20 1.10
C GLU A 438 23.04 19.12 2.58
N ASP A 439 21.74 19.00 2.87
CA ASP A 439 21.18 18.94 4.21
C ASP A 439 20.99 17.51 4.77
N TRP A 440 21.19 16.47 3.96
CA TRP A 440 21.00 15.08 4.38
C TRP A 440 22.34 14.31 4.31
N ARG A 441 22.84 13.95 5.48
CA ARG A 441 24.02 13.08 5.56
C ARG A 441 23.69 11.71 4.96
N MET A 442 24.64 11.08 4.27
CA MET A 442 24.45 9.75 3.63
C MET A 442 23.94 8.68 4.62
N SER A 443 24.33 8.77 5.92
CA SER A 443 23.79 7.92 6.98
C SER A 443 22.27 8.02 7.16
N ASP A 444 21.63 9.01 6.55
CA ASP A 444 20.22 9.31 6.76
C ASP A 444 19.29 8.75 5.67
N TRP A 445 19.80 8.07 4.68
CA TRP A 445 19.01 7.47 3.60
C TRP A 445 18.33 6.16 4.02
N HIS A 446 18.97 5.36 4.84
CA HIS A 446 18.35 4.14 5.34
C HIS A 446 17.25 4.49 6.36
N PHE A 447 16.08 3.93 6.15
CA PHE A 447 15.01 4.01 7.14
C PHE A 447 15.22 3.00 8.27
N PHE A 448 15.64 1.78 7.92
CA PHE A 448 15.89 0.70 8.87
C PHE A 448 17.39 0.58 9.20
N ALA A 449 17.72 0.38 10.48
CA ALA A 449 19.04 -0.06 10.90
C ALA A 449 19.13 -1.59 11.07
N GLU A 450 17.99 -2.24 11.26
CA GLU A 450 17.82 -3.69 11.47
C GLU A 450 16.33 -4.05 11.33
N LYS A 451 16.01 -5.33 11.47
CA LYS A 451 14.60 -5.77 11.48
C LYS A 451 13.81 -5.11 12.63
N PRO A 452 12.55 -4.69 12.42
CA PRO A 452 11.74 -4.06 13.47
C PRO A 452 11.62 -4.88 14.75
N GLU A 453 11.50 -6.20 14.63
CA GLU A 453 11.45 -7.11 15.76
C GLU A 453 12.72 -7.04 16.62
N GLU A 454 13.90 -6.99 15.98
CA GLU A 454 15.19 -6.91 16.68
C GLU A 454 15.35 -5.54 17.38
N SER A 455 14.88 -4.46 16.76
CA SER A 455 14.85 -3.13 17.38
C SER A 455 13.97 -3.12 18.64
N ILE A 456 12.80 -3.77 18.61
CA ILE A 456 11.94 -3.90 19.79
C ILE A 456 12.63 -4.74 20.87
N LYS A 457 13.21 -5.89 20.52
CA LYS A 457 13.96 -6.74 21.44
C LYS A 457 15.12 -6.00 22.10
N ALA A 458 15.81 -5.17 21.35
CA ALA A 458 16.93 -4.34 21.81
C ALA A 458 16.50 -3.05 22.52
N ARG A 459 15.19 -2.81 22.72
CA ARG A 459 14.62 -1.61 23.35
C ARG A 459 15.05 -0.30 22.67
N LYS A 460 15.13 -0.32 21.33
CA LYS A 460 15.49 0.86 20.52
C LYS A 460 14.27 1.76 20.26
N TYR A 461 13.63 2.19 21.30
CA TYR A 461 12.51 3.13 21.30
C TYR A 461 12.67 4.10 22.49
N ARG A 462 11.80 5.09 22.58
CA ARG A 462 11.82 6.10 23.66
C ARG A 462 11.53 5.43 25.01
N LYS A 463 12.24 5.84 26.08
CA LYS A 463 12.18 5.18 27.40
C LYS A 463 10.82 5.26 28.08
N ASP A 464 10.07 6.34 27.80
CA ASP A 464 8.73 6.60 28.35
C ASP A 464 7.60 6.12 27.40
N LEU A 465 7.92 5.26 26.43
CA LEU A 465 6.97 4.72 25.49
C LEU A 465 5.79 4.05 26.20
N ALA A 466 4.57 4.35 25.76
CA ALA A 466 3.36 3.56 26.05
C ALA A 466 2.72 3.10 24.74
N TYR A 467 2.08 1.94 24.76
CA TYR A 467 1.52 1.31 23.58
C TYR A 467 0.06 0.91 23.82
N MET A 468 -0.82 1.21 22.88
CA MET A 468 -2.19 0.71 22.85
C MET A 468 -2.45 0.04 21.50
N ALA A 469 -3.08 -1.13 21.52
CA ALA A 469 -3.43 -1.82 20.29
C ALA A 469 -4.82 -2.44 20.36
N GLY A 470 -5.50 -2.47 19.24
CA GLY A 470 -6.80 -3.09 19.12
C GLY A 470 -6.97 -3.86 17.83
N VAL A 471 -7.88 -4.81 17.86
CA VAL A 471 -8.33 -5.56 16.69
C VAL A 471 -9.84 -5.67 16.70
N THR A 472 -10.44 -5.88 15.53
CA THR A 472 -11.85 -6.21 15.39
C THR A 472 -12.06 -7.72 15.35
N THR A 473 -13.28 -8.19 15.58
CA THR A 473 -13.58 -9.63 15.58
C THR A 473 -13.56 -10.25 14.18
N GLN A 474 -13.71 -9.45 13.12
CA GLN A 474 -13.80 -9.91 11.73
C GLN A 474 -13.00 -9.00 10.80
N GLU A 475 -11.72 -8.80 11.12
CA GLU A 475 -10.82 -7.91 10.38
C GLU A 475 -10.93 -8.09 8.86
N ALA A 476 -10.83 -9.31 8.37
CA ALA A 476 -10.78 -9.61 6.94
C ALA A 476 -12.15 -9.67 6.23
N ALA A 477 -13.25 -9.34 6.91
CA ALA A 477 -14.58 -9.37 6.29
C ALA A 477 -14.69 -8.43 5.08
N PHE A 478 -13.93 -7.30 5.07
CA PHE A 478 -13.90 -6.37 3.96
C PHE A 478 -13.28 -7.00 2.69
N ILE A 479 -12.29 -7.88 2.83
CA ILE A 479 -11.65 -8.59 1.70
C ILE A 479 -12.69 -9.44 0.97
N ILE A 480 -13.54 -10.15 1.75
CA ILE A 480 -14.62 -10.95 1.20
C ILE A 480 -15.68 -10.07 0.55
N LYS A 481 -16.06 -8.97 1.21
CA LYS A 481 -17.05 -8.01 0.71
C LYS A 481 -16.64 -7.37 -0.62
N ASN A 482 -15.38 -7.00 -0.75
CA ASN A 482 -14.86 -6.32 -1.93
C ASN A 482 -14.56 -7.29 -3.10
N ASN A 483 -14.61 -8.60 -2.87
CA ASN A 483 -14.37 -9.58 -3.91
C ASN A 483 -15.59 -9.71 -4.84
N VAL A 484 -15.45 -9.24 -6.08
CA VAL A 484 -16.53 -9.22 -7.09
C VAL A 484 -17.07 -10.61 -7.40
N THR A 485 -16.22 -11.63 -7.43
CA THR A 485 -16.62 -13.01 -7.70
C THR A 485 -17.47 -13.56 -6.56
N LEU A 486 -17.05 -13.34 -5.31
CA LEU A 486 -17.81 -13.75 -4.14
C LEU A 486 -19.11 -12.96 -4.00
N ALA A 487 -19.12 -11.68 -4.35
CA ALA A 487 -20.33 -10.86 -4.36
C ALA A 487 -21.38 -11.42 -5.34
N ARG A 488 -20.97 -11.84 -6.54
CA ARG A 488 -21.86 -12.51 -7.51
C ARG A 488 -22.42 -13.84 -7.00
N ASN A 489 -21.65 -14.57 -6.19
CA ASN A 489 -22.05 -15.81 -5.54
C ASN A 489 -22.68 -15.60 -4.15
N ARG A 490 -23.22 -14.38 -3.85
CA ARG A 490 -23.86 -14.02 -2.58
C ARG A 490 -22.98 -14.31 -1.35
N TYR A 491 -21.66 -14.22 -1.51
CA TYR A 491 -20.65 -14.50 -0.49
C TYR A 491 -20.71 -15.94 0.08
N ILE A 492 -21.14 -16.89 -0.74
CA ILE A 492 -21.10 -18.31 -0.41
C ILE A 492 -19.69 -18.84 -0.69
N ILE A 493 -19.11 -19.50 0.30
CA ILE A 493 -17.84 -20.22 0.21
C ILE A 493 -18.13 -21.66 0.60
N ASP A 494 -18.01 -22.59 -0.34
CA ASP A 494 -18.08 -24.01 -0.10
C ASP A 494 -16.70 -24.61 0.24
N SER A 495 -16.64 -25.90 0.54
CA SER A 495 -15.39 -26.56 0.93
C SER A 495 -14.34 -26.54 -0.17
N ASP A 496 -14.76 -26.67 -1.43
CA ASP A 496 -13.83 -26.75 -2.55
C ASP A 496 -13.20 -25.39 -2.83
N LEU A 497 -13.99 -24.32 -2.76
CA LEU A 497 -13.48 -22.95 -2.86
C LEU A 497 -12.61 -22.59 -1.67
N PHE A 498 -12.95 -23.03 -0.46
CA PHE A 498 -12.10 -22.84 0.73
C PHE A 498 -10.74 -23.51 0.53
N ASP A 499 -10.72 -24.77 0.14
CA ASP A 499 -9.50 -25.53 -0.13
C ASP A 499 -8.65 -24.86 -1.21
N GLN A 500 -9.29 -24.42 -2.30
CA GLN A 500 -8.62 -23.65 -3.35
C GLN A 500 -7.98 -22.36 -2.78
N LYS A 501 -8.71 -21.61 -1.97
CA LYS A 501 -8.20 -20.34 -1.39
C LYS A 501 -7.07 -20.56 -0.39
N VAL A 502 -7.14 -21.60 0.41
CA VAL A 502 -6.03 -21.99 1.31
C VAL A 502 -4.81 -22.39 0.50
N TRP A 503 -5.02 -23.12 -0.61
CA TRP A 503 -3.92 -23.52 -1.48
C TRP A 503 -3.29 -22.32 -2.19
N GLU A 504 -4.11 -21.37 -2.68
CA GLU A 504 -3.64 -20.09 -3.23
C GLU A 504 -2.77 -19.33 -2.21
N LEU A 505 -3.18 -19.28 -0.94
CA LEU A 505 -2.42 -18.67 0.14
C LEU A 505 -1.08 -19.38 0.38
N VAL A 506 -1.06 -20.69 0.41
CA VAL A 506 0.18 -21.48 0.56
C VAL A 506 1.16 -21.19 -0.57
N LEU A 507 0.69 -21.10 -1.80
CA LEU A 507 1.52 -20.76 -2.96
C LEU A 507 1.97 -19.29 -2.94
N GLN A 508 1.08 -18.38 -2.57
CA GLN A 508 1.35 -16.94 -2.50
C GLN A 508 2.46 -16.60 -1.48
N TYR A 509 2.56 -17.37 -0.41
CA TYR A 509 3.62 -17.21 0.59
C TYR A 509 4.83 -18.09 0.36
N ASN A 510 4.86 -18.81 -0.78
CA ASN A 510 5.99 -19.63 -1.22
C ASN A 510 6.46 -20.67 -0.20
N TYR A 511 5.52 -21.33 0.49
CA TYR A 511 5.83 -22.40 1.44
C TYR A 511 6.23 -23.70 0.72
N THR A 512 7.25 -23.62 -0.11
CA THR A 512 7.63 -24.67 -1.08
C THR A 512 8.27 -25.89 -0.44
N LEU A 513 8.80 -25.79 0.78
CA LEU A 513 9.47 -26.92 1.45
C LEU A 513 8.49 -27.98 1.90
N ASN A 514 7.31 -27.58 2.38
CA ASN A 514 6.28 -28.50 2.82
C ASN A 514 4.87 -27.93 2.55
N PRO A 515 4.52 -27.66 1.28
CA PRO A 515 3.27 -27.00 0.95
C PRO A 515 2.04 -27.81 1.36
N HIS A 516 2.08 -29.13 1.21
CA HIS A 516 0.98 -29.99 1.64
C HIS A 516 0.80 -30.01 3.17
N GLY A 517 1.87 -30.10 3.91
CA GLY A 517 1.81 -30.06 5.38
C GLY A 517 1.27 -28.72 5.89
N VAL A 518 1.66 -27.62 5.26
CA VAL A 518 1.14 -26.27 5.57
C VAL A 518 -0.35 -26.19 5.24
N PHE A 519 -0.75 -26.65 4.06
CA PHE A 519 -2.16 -26.69 3.66
C PHE A 519 -3.02 -27.47 4.64
N GLU A 520 -2.62 -28.70 4.98
CA GLU A 520 -3.37 -29.54 5.92
C GLU A 520 -3.42 -28.95 7.33
N ALA A 521 -2.34 -28.34 7.79
CA ALA A 521 -2.30 -27.67 9.10
C ALA A 521 -3.28 -26.49 9.16
N ILE A 522 -3.31 -25.64 8.12
CA ILE A 522 -4.24 -24.50 8.03
C ILE A 522 -5.67 -25.00 7.93
N LYS A 523 -5.94 -25.99 7.07
CA LYS A 523 -7.27 -26.59 6.90
C LYS A 523 -7.77 -27.17 8.22
N TYR A 524 -6.93 -27.91 8.92
CA TYR A 524 -7.28 -28.47 10.24
C TYR A 524 -7.64 -27.38 11.25
N MET A 525 -6.86 -26.31 11.32
CA MET A 525 -7.05 -25.21 12.27
C MET A 525 -8.34 -24.41 12.01
N TYR A 526 -8.70 -24.22 10.74
CA TYR A 526 -9.84 -23.40 10.33
C TYR A 526 -11.01 -24.19 9.76
N THR A 527 -11.16 -25.45 10.15
CA THR A 527 -12.37 -26.23 9.90
C THR A 527 -13.28 -26.21 11.13
N TYR A 528 -14.56 -25.83 10.97
CA TYR A 528 -15.54 -25.95 12.03
C TYR A 528 -16.01 -27.43 12.15
N TRP A 529 -15.32 -28.19 12.93
CA TRP A 529 -15.49 -29.65 13.02
C TRP A 529 -16.89 -30.13 13.41
N PRO A 530 -17.70 -29.41 14.23
CA PRO A 530 -19.07 -29.83 14.50
C PRO A 530 -19.98 -29.88 13.26
N ASP A 531 -19.72 -29.01 12.25
CA ASP A 531 -20.47 -28.98 10.98
C ASP A 531 -19.57 -28.47 9.85
N PRO A 532 -18.63 -29.31 9.35
CA PRO A 532 -17.58 -28.91 8.43
C PRO A 532 -18.05 -28.60 6.99
N LYS A 533 -19.31 -28.92 6.66
CA LYS A 533 -19.88 -28.70 5.33
C LYS A 533 -20.80 -27.48 5.24
N ASN A 534 -21.07 -26.81 6.34
CA ASN A 534 -21.95 -25.66 6.38
C ASN A 534 -21.26 -24.43 5.81
N VAL A 535 -21.73 -23.94 4.69
CA VAL A 535 -21.16 -22.80 3.95
C VAL A 535 -21.07 -21.51 4.76
N THR A 536 -21.94 -21.35 5.76
CA THR A 536 -21.87 -20.20 6.67
C THR A 536 -20.68 -20.31 7.59
N HIS A 537 -20.45 -21.48 8.18
CA HIS A 537 -19.30 -21.73 9.03
C HIS A 537 -18.00 -21.71 8.25
N ILE A 538 -17.98 -22.27 7.03
CA ILE A 538 -16.80 -22.24 6.15
C ILE A 538 -16.41 -20.78 5.86
N ARG A 539 -17.36 -19.94 5.49
CA ARG A 539 -17.10 -18.49 5.27
C ARG A 539 -16.57 -17.81 6.52
N ASP A 540 -17.21 -18.03 7.66
CA ASP A 540 -16.81 -17.42 8.94
C ASP A 540 -15.40 -17.88 9.35
N GLN A 541 -15.06 -19.14 9.13
CA GLN A 541 -13.71 -19.68 9.38
C GLN A 541 -12.68 -19.11 8.38
N PHE A 542 -13.03 -18.91 7.14
CA PHE A 542 -12.14 -18.27 6.16
C PHE A 542 -11.85 -16.81 6.52
N ILE A 543 -12.86 -16.06 6.97
CA ILE A 543 -12.65 -14.70 7.49
C ILE A 543 -11.74 -14.74 8.72
N SER A 544 -11.95 -15.69 9.64
CA SER A 544 -11.12 -15.86 10.84
C SER A 544 -9.67 -16.20 10.49
N LEU A 545 -9.45 -17.08 9.52
CA LEU A 545 -8.12 -17.43 9.02
C LEU A 545 -7.34 -16.18 8.56
N LEU A 546 -7.94 -15.39 7.68
CA LEU A 546 -7.31 -14.17 7.16
C LEU A 546 -7.14 -13.10 8.25
N SER A 547 -8.11 -12.99 9.16
CA SER A 547 -8.05 -12.05 10.29
C SER A 547 -6.92 -12.39 11.25
N ASP A 548 -6.78 -13.67 11.59
CA ASP A 548 -5.73 -14.13 12.51
C ASP A 548 -4.35 -13.97 11.90
N PHE A 549 -4.19 -14.40 10.66
CA PHE A 549 -2.90 -14.38 9.99
C PHE A 549 -2.38 -12.94 9.80
N HIS A 550 -3.20 -12.06 9.25
CA HIS A 550 -2.75 -10.73 8.85
C HIS A 550 -2.81 -9.68 9.95
N TYR A 551 -3.67 -9.85 10.96
CA TYR A 551 -3.94 -8.81 11.96
C TYR A 551 -3.75 -9.29 13.40
N VAL A 552 -4.41 -10.36 13.83
CA VAL A 552 -4.44 -10.75 15.24
C VAL A 552 -3.10 -11.29 15.72
N ALA A 553 -2.51 -12.26 15.01
CA ALA A 553 -1.24 -12.87 15.41
C ALA A 553 -0.06 -11.89 15.41
N PRO A 554 0.10 -10.97 14.41
CA PRO A 554 1.12 -9.95 14.48
C PRO A 554 0.93 -8.93 15.62
N ASN A 555 -0.33 -8.59 15.96
CA ASN A 555 -0.64 -7.73 17.11
C ASN A 555 -0.36 -8.42 18.44
N ASP A 556 -0.69 -9.68 18.57
CA ASP A 556 -0.32 -10.49 19.73
C ASP A 556 1.20 -10.56 19.91
N LYS A 557 1.93 -10.79 18.82
CA LYS A 557 3.40 -10.87 18.83
C LYS A 557 4.05 -9.58 19.32
N ILE A 558 3.65 -8.41 18.78
CA ILE A 558 4.23 -7.12 19.20
C ILE A 558 3.84 -6.79 20.64
N ALA A 559 2.60 -7.09 21.05
CA ALA A 559 2.15 -6.87 22.44
C ALA A 559 2.98 -7.70 23.43
N LYS A 560 3.22 -8.99 23.17
CA LYS A 560 4.07 -9.85 23.99
C LYS A 560 5.49 -9.30 24.12
N LEU A 561 6.09 -8.91 23.00
CA LEU A 561 7.44 -8.34 22.99
C LEU A 561 7.54 -7.04 23.81
N LEU A 562 6.55 -6.16 23.74
CA LEU A 562 6.54 -4.91 24.50
C LEU A 562 6.28 -5.15 25.99
N VAL A 563 5.35 -6.03 26.35
CA VAL A 563 5.06 -6.42 27.73
C VAL A 563 6.28 -7.07 28.41
N GLU A 564 6.99 -7.97 27.72
CA GLU A 564 8.25 -8.55 28.22
C GLU A 564 9.33 -7.51 28.49
N ARG A 565 9.27 -6.37 27.82
CA ARG A 565 10.21 -5.25 28.00
C ARG A 565 9.69 -4.18 28.94
N HIS A 566 8.57 -4.45 29.62
CA HIS A 566 7.94 -3.58 30.61
C HIS A 566 7.41 -2.26 30.03
N VAL A 567 7.05 -2.24 28.74
CA VAL A 567 6.33 -1.12 28.15
C VAL A 567 4.86 -1.17 28.58
N PRO A 568 4.30 -0.09 29.15
CA PRO A 568 2.86 -0.03 29.45
C PRO A 568 2.05 -0.30 28.20
N THR A 569 1.34 -1.42 28.18
CA THR A 569 0.60 -1.89 26.98
C THR A 569 -0.87 -2.13 27.35
N TYR A 570 -1.77 -1.55 26.55
CA TYR A 570 -3.22 -1.68 26.67
C TYR A 570 -3.78 -2.32 25.41
N LEU A 571 -4.71 -3.25 25.57
CA LEU A 571 -5.28 -4.00 24.45
C LEU A 571 -6.81 -3.91 24.46
N TYR A 572 -7.42 -3.88 23.28
CA TYR A 572 -8.86 -4.02 23.12
C TYR A 572 -9.22 -4.94 21.95
N VAL A 573 -10.42 -5.50 22.03
CA VAL A 573 -11.07 -6.23 20.94
C VAL A 573 -12.43 -5.57 20.71
N LEU A 574 -12.64 -5.05 19.51
CA LEU A 574 -13.89 -4.45 19.12
C LEU A 574 -14.86 -5.53 18.64
N ASN A 575 -15.93 -5.70 19.41
CA ASN A 575 -16.97 -6.72 19.19
C ASN A 575 -18.36 -6.09 19.02
N THR A 576 -18.40 -4.88 18.48
CA THR A 576 -19.63 -4.17 18.14
C THR A 576 -19.44 -3.41 16.84
N SER A 577 -20.47 -3.41 15.98
CA SER A 577 -20.47 -2.69 14.70
C SER A 577 -21.22 -1.36 14.83
N ILE A 578 -21.01 -0.47 13.86
CA ILE A 578 -21.77 0.77 13.72
C ILE A 578 -23.20 0.43 13.30
N GLU A 579 -24.16 0.70 14.18
CA GLU A 579 -25.58 0.39 13.95
C GLU A 579 -26.15 1.21 12.78
N ALA A 580 -25.73 2.47 12.66
CA ALA A 580 -26.17 3.37 11.60
C ALA A 580 -25.80 2.88 10.18
N LEU A 581 -24.77 2.07 10.02
CA LEU A 581 -24.35 1.55 8.71
C LEU A 581 -25.19 0.38 8.21
N ASN A 582 -25.95 -0.28 9.08
CA ASN A 582 -26.78 -1.45 8.77
C ASN A 582 -26.04 -2.49 7.90
N SER A 583 -24.82 -2.82 8.29
CA SER A 583 -23.95 -3.76 7.57
C SER A 583 -24.53 -5.19 7.60
N PRO A 584 -24.25 -6.02 6.57
CA PRO A 584 -24.67 -7.42 6.57
C PRO A 584 -24.23 -8.16 7.83
N GLN A 585 -25.09 -8.91 8.48
CA GLN A 585 -24.82 -9.61 9.75
C GLN A 585 -23.57 -10.49 9.72
N TRP A 586 -23.27 -11.12 8.57
CA TRP A 586 -22.11 -11.99 8.43
C TRP A 586 -20.78 -11.23 8.52
N MET A 587 -20.79 -9.92 8.27
CA MET A 587 -19.59 -9.08 8.39
C MET A 587 -19.23 -8.80 9.85
N ARG A 588 -20.17 -8.92 10.77
CA ARG A 588 -19.99 -8.55 12.19
C ARG A 588 -19.24 -7.23 12.34
N VAL A 589 -17.99 -7.26 12.80
CA VAL A 589 -17.16 -6.06 13.02
C VAL A 589 -15.94 -6.11 12.08
N PRO A 590 -16.04 -5.49 10.91
CA PRO A 590 -14.93 -5.46 9.94
C PRO A 590 -13.84 -4.46 10.34
N HIS A 591 -12.73 -4.53 9.63
CA HIS A 591 -11.62 -3.57 9.70
C HIS A 591 -12.09 -2.12 9.62
N ASP A 592 -11.40 -1.20 10.29
CA ASP A 592 -11.64 0.26 10.31
C ASP A 592 -12.98 0.70 10.96
N THR A 593 -13.69 -0.19 11.66
CA THR A 593 -15.01 0.14 12.24
C THR A 593 -14.92 1.32 13.21
N GLU A 594 -13.93 1.37 14.10
CA GLU A 594 -13.79 2.43 15.11
C GLU A 594 -13.41 3.80 14.53
N LEU A 595 -12.94 3.84 13.28
CA LEU A 595 -12.44 5.07 12.68
C LEU A 595 -13.52 6.16 12.60
N LEU A 596 -14.74 5.80 12.22
CA LEU A 596 -15.87 6.74 12.16
C LEU A 596 -16.26 7.27 13.54
N TRP A 597 -16.24 6.44 14.56
CA TRP A 597 -16.50 6.88 15.92
C TRP A 597 -15.40 7.82 16.41
N LEU A 598 -14.15 7.53 16.08
CA LEU A 598 -13.00 8.33 16.49
C LEU A 598 -12.97 9.71 15.83
N THR A 599 -13.50 9.86 14.61
CA THR A 599 -13.66 11.19 13.99
C THR A 599 -14.72 12.04 14.68
N GLY A 600 -15.60 11.44 15.48
CA GLY A 600 -16.77 12.10 16.07
C GLY A 600 -17.93 12.24 15.08
N ALA A 601 -18.04 11.34 14.11
CA ALA A 601 -19.07 11.32 13.07
C ALA A 601 -20.49 11.55 13.60
N PRO A 602 -20.92 10.89 14.69
CA PRO A 602 -22.27 11.10 15.24
C PRO A 602 -22.59 12.52 15.73
N PHE A 603 -21.56 13.36 15.89
CA PHE A 603 -21.67 14.73 16.43
C PHE A 603 -21.36 15.80 15.38
N MET A 604 -21.03 15.40 14.15
CA MET A 604 -20.71 16.31 13.07
C MET A 604 -21.84 16.42 12.06
N ASP A 605 -21.99 17.60 11.46
CA ASP A 605 -22.87 17.76 10.31
C ASP A 605 -22.30 17.03 9.08
N VAL A 606 -23.19 16.53 8.22
CA VAL A 606 -22.86 15.74 7.01
C VAL A 606 -21.85 16.45 6.11
N GLU A 607 -21.84 17.78 6.11
CA GLU A 607 -20.92 18.60 5.31
C GLU A 607 -19.44 18.43 5.69
N PHE A 608 -19.12 17.94 6.89
CA PHE A 608 -17.76 17.63 7.33
C PHE A 608 -17.29 16.23 6.96
N PHE A 609 -18.20 15.38 6.45
CA PHE A 609 -17.91 14.00 6.13
C PHE A 609 -17.70 13.75 4.65
N PRO A 610 -16.84 12.78 4.31
CA PRO A 610 -16.81 12.23 2.97
C PRO A 610 -18.19 11.73 2.58
N GLN A 611 -18.64 12.06 1.37
CA GLN A 611 -19.91 11.57 0.83
C GLN A 611 -20.04 10.03 0.81
N LYS A 612 -18.92 9.32 0.96
CA LYS A 612 -18.86 7.87 1.08
C LYS A 612 -19.84 7.31 2.11
N PHE A 613 -20.13 8.04 3.16
CA PHE A 613 -20.93 7.51 4.27
C PHE A 613 -22.38 7.98 4.28
N LYS A 614 -22.82 8.91 3.48
CA LYS A 614 -24.23 9.38 3.35
C LYS A 614 -25.11 9.23 4.61
N LEU A 615 -24.49 9.30 5.79
CA LEU A 615 -25.14 9.15 7.08
C LEU A 615 -25.61 10.52 7.54
N ASN A 616 -26.92 10.72 7.56
CA ASN A 616 -27.50 11.88 8.18
C ASN A 616 -27.40 11.76 9.71
N ARG A 617 -27.44 12.89 10.39
CA ARG A 617 -27.35 12.98 11.85
C ARG A 617 -28.39 12.09 12.57
N ASP A 618 -29.59 12.01 12.02
CA ASP A 618 -30.71 11.25 12.58
C ASP A 618 -30.55 9.72 12.44
N MET A 619 -29.59 9.26 11.65
CA MET A 619 -29.34 7.82 11.49
C MET A 619 -28.45 7.24 12.60
N TRP A 620 -27.71 8.08 13.32
CA TRP A 620 -26.82 7.63 14.39
C TRP A 620 -27.63 7.28 15.65
N THR A 621 -27.39 6.09 16.18
CA THR A 621 -28.04 5.63 17.41
C THR A 621 -27.35 6.20 18.65
N ASP A 622 -28.03 6.12 19.80
CA ASP A 622 -27.43 6.51 21.09
C ASP A 622 -26.20 5.66 21.42
N ASN A 623 -26.19 4.40 20.98
CA ASN A 623 -25.08 3.52 21.16
C ASN A 623 -23.88 3.94 20.30
N ASP A 624 -24.07 4.30 19.03
CA ASP A 624 -23.02 4.86 18.18
C ASP A 624 -22.42 6.14 18.80
N ARG A 625 -23.27 6.99 19.38
CA ARG A 625 -22.82 8.22 20.06
C ARG A 625 -22.02 7.90 21.32
N ASN A 626 -22.44 6.92 22.11
CA ASN A 626 -21.70 6.47 23.29
C ASN A 626 -20.35 5.84 22.91
N MET A 627 -20.32 5.03 21.87
CA MET A 627 -19.05 4.45 21.37
C MET A 627 -18.12 5.54 20.83
N SER A 628 -18.63 6.50 20.10
CA SER A 628 -17.84 7.63 19.62
C SER A 628 -17.25 8.44 20.78
N HIS A 629 -18.06 8.76 21.80
CA HIS A 629 -17.57 9.41 23.02
C HIS A 629 -16.50 8.57 23.72
N PHE A 630 -16.73 7.28 23.89
CA PHE A 630 -15.79 6.36 24.53
C PHE A 630 -14.43 6.34 23.80
N PHE A 631 -14.42 6.14 22.48
CA PHE A 631 -13.18 6.08 21.70
C PHE A 631 -12.43 7.41 21.71
N MET A 632 -13.11 8.53 21.48
CA MET A 632 -12.46 9.84 21.51
C MET A 632 -11.86 10.15 22.88
N GLN A 633 -12.57 9.85 23.97
CA GLN A 633 -12.08 10.07 25.33
C GLN A 633 -10.93 9.12 25.68
N ALA A 634 -11.01 7.84 25.35
CA ALA A 634 -9.96 6.88 25.63
C ALA A 634 -8.67 7.20 24.88
N TYR A 635 -8.75 7.58 23.62
CA TYR A 635 -7.59 7.93 22.79
C TYR A 635 -6.95 9.24 23.25
N SER A 636 -7.74 10.26 23.55
CA SER A 636 -7.22 11.52 24.06
C SER A 636 -6.61 11.38 25.47
N ASN A 637 -7.19 10.57 26.33
CA ASN A 637 -6.62 10.22 27.64
C ASN A 637 -5.27 9.50 27.47
N PHE A 638 -5.23 8.50 26.58
CA PHE A 638 -3.98 7.79 26.32
C PHE A 638 -2.90 8.73 25.76
N ALA A 639 -3.27 9.60 24.82
CA ALA A 639 -2.34 10.61 24.30
C ALA A 639 -1.81 11.54 25.39
N THR A 640 -2.66 11.92 26.34
CA THR A 640 -2.30 12.87 27.42
C THR A 640 -1.55 12.17 28.56
N TYR A 641 -2.10 11.06 29.05
CA TYR A 641 -1.67 10.44 30.32
C TYR A 641 -0.90 9.12 30.14
N GLY A 642 -0.88 8.54 28.93
CA GLY A 642 -0.36 7.17 28.70
C GLY A 642 -1.29 6.08 29.26
N ASN A 643 -2.49 6.45 29.72
CA ASN A 643 -3.54 5.54 30.21
C ASN A 643 -4.86 5.91 29.54
N PRO A 644 -5.53 5.00 28.81
CA PRO A 644 -6.77 5.33 28.13
C PRO A 644 -7.95 5.60 29.07
N THR A 645 -7.90 5.05 30.30
CA THR A 645 -8.95 5.22 31.32
C THR A 645 -8.38 5.52 32.70
N PRO A 646 -7.77 6.70 32.89
CA PRO A 646 -7.36 7.12 34.25
C PRO A 646 -8.54 7.19 35.21
N SER A 647 -9.74 7.45 34.69
CA SER A 647 -11.06 7.23 35.30
C SER A 647 -11.93 6.43 34.35
N GLN A 648 -12.92 5.73 34.87
CA GLN A 648 -13.85 4.95 34.04
C GLN A 648 -14.62 5.86 33.07
N ILE A 649 -14.74 5.42 31.83
CA ILE A 649 -15.53 6.07 30.78
C ILE A 649 -16.78 5.22 30.55
N LEU A 650 -17.96 5.75 30.79
CA LEU A 650 -19.23 5.00 30.69
C LEU A 650 -19.19 3.65 31.45
N GLY A 651 -18.50 3.59 32.58
CA GLY A 651 -18.34 2.37 33.37
C GLY A 651 -17.25 1.42 32.86
N LEU A 652 -16.59 1.72 31.74
CA LEU A 652 -15.53 0.89 31.15
C LEU A 652 -14.14 1.36 31.60
N HIS A 653 -13.22 0.41 31.73
CA HIS A 653 -11.80 0.69 32.01
C HIS A 653 -10.89 -0.29 31.27
N PHE A 654 -9.70 0.14 31.00
CA PHE A 654 -8.62 -0.71 30.46
C PHE A 654 -7.70 -1.18 31.57
N ASP A 655 -7.33 -2.44 31.51
CA ASP A 655 -6.26 -3.02 32.33
C ASP A 655 -4.96 -3.10 31.53
N LEU A 656 -3.82 -2.99 32.25
CA LEU A 656 -2.51 -3.26 31.65
C LEU A 656 -2.39 -4.73 31.27
N ALA A 657 -1.93 -4.99 30.06
CA ALA A 657 -1.50 -6.31 29.64
C ALA A 657 -0.27 -6.75 30.46
N ARG A 658 -0.23 -8.00 30.89
CA ARG A 658 0.85 -8.57 31.69
C ARG A 658 1.43 -9.81 31.03
N HIS A 659 2.66 -10.11 31.33
CA HIS A 659 3.30 -11.35 30.87
C HIS A 659 2.48 -12.59 31.28
N GLY A 660 2.18 -13.46 30.32
CA GLY A 660 1.34 -14.64 30.53
C GLY A 660 -0.17 -14.37 30.64
N GLN A 661 -0.58 -13.11 30.79
CA GLN A 661 -1.98 -12.67 30.88
C GLN A 661 -2.16 -11.39 30.07
N LEU A 662 -2.28 -11.52 28.75
CA LEU A 662 -2.59 -10.37 27.91
C LEU A 662 -4.04 -9.95 28.13
N ARG A 663 -4.26 -9.06 29.11
CA ARG A 663 -5.57 -8.50 29.42
C ARG A 663 -5.99 -7.56 28.32
N TYR A 664 -7.23 -7.65 27.89
CA TYR A 664 -7.83 -6.77 26.90
C TYR A 664 -9.25 -6.38 27.26
N LEU A 665 -9.68 -5.20 26.86
CA LEU A 665 -11.07 -4.78 26.97
C LEU A 665 -11.84 -5.30 25.76
N ASN A 666 -12.81 -6.20 26.01
CA ASN A 666 -13.77 -6.62 24.98
C ASN A 666 -14.87 -5.58 24.92
N ILE A 667 -14.86 -4.78 23.84
CA ILE A 667 -15.80 -3.65 23.66
C ILE A 667 -17.04 -4.15 22.94
N ASN A 668 -18.17 -4.14 23.63
CA ASN A 668 -19.46 -4.56 23.09
C ASN A 668 -20.53 -3.48 23.35
N THR A 669 -21.57 -3.43 22.53
CA THR A 669 -22.70 -2.45 22.60
C THR A 669 -23.50 -2.55 23.85
N THR A 670 -23.70 -3.74 24.35
CA THR A 670 -24.41 -3.95 25.60
C THR A 670 -23.41 -3.80 26.73
N PHE A 671 -23.86 -3.35 27.89
CA PHE A 671 -23.12 -3.25 29.16
C PHE A 671 -22.31 -4.51 29.53
N ASN A 672 -22.14 -5.43 28.60
CA ASN A 672 -21.33 -6.64 28.68
C ASN A 672 -19.85 -6.44 28.25
N SER A 673 -19.40 -5.20 27.99
CA SER A 673 -17.96 -4.95 27.81
C SER A 673 -17.24 -5.33 29.10
N SER A 674 -16.25 -6.18 28.99
CA SER A 674 -15.52 -6.73 30.12
C SER A 674 -14.04 -6.91 29.83
N ILE A 675 -13.23 -6.92 30.88
CA ILE A 675 -11.84 -7.33 30.78
C ILE A 675 -11.78 -8.83 30.60
N GLN A 676 -11.12 -9.24 29.53
CA GLN A 676 -10.83 -10.64 29.21
C GLN A 676 -9.32 -10.85 29.05
N ILE A 677 -8.89 -12.07 28.90
CA ILE A 677 -7.47 -12.42 28.79
C ILE A 677 -7.21 -13.28 27.55
N ASN A 678 -6.05 -13.08 26.93
CA ASN A 678 -5.47 -13.99 25.97
C ASN A 678 -6.37 -14.23 24.73
N TYR A 679 -6.76 -13.15 24.04
CA TYR A 679 -7.57 -13.21 22.84
C TYR A 679 -6.92 -14.07 21.76
N ARG A 680 -7.60 -15.12 21.28
CA ARG A 680 -7.18 -16.01 20.19
C ARG A 680 -5.72 -16.48 20.29
N GLN A 681 -5.32 -16.93 21.47
CA GLN A 681 -3.92 -17.30 21.71
C GLN A 681 -3.50 -18.59 20.99
N THR A 682 -4.43 -19.53 20.82
CA THR A 682 -4.18 -20.77 20.07
C THR A 682 -3.89 -20.46 18.61
N GLU A 683 -4.71 -19.61 18.01
CA GLU A 683 -4.57 -19.19 16.62
C GLU A 683 -3.32 -18.33 16.43
N SER A 684 -3.05 -17.42 17.36
CA SER A 684 -1.82 -16.61 17.31
C SER A 684 -0.56 -17.46 17.45
N ALA A 685 -0.59 -18.47 18.34
CA ALA A 685 0.51 -19.43 18.49
C ALA A 685 0.65 -20.36 17.27
N PHE A 686 -0.47 -20.72 16.64
CA PHE A 686 -0.45 -21.47 15.39
C PHE A 686 0.38 -20.74 14.32
N TRP A 687 0.10 -19.46 14.07
CA TRP A 687 0.81 -18.68 13.05
C TRP A 687 2.25 -18.31 13.43
N SER A 688 2.48 -17.95 14.68
CA SER A 688 3.78 -17.42 15.13
C SER A 688 4.79 -18.49 15.57
N MET A 689 4.32 -19.68 15.98
CA MET A 689 5.15 -20.74 16.57
C MET A 689 5.00 -22.07 15.84
N TYR A 690 3.77 -22.58 15.66
CA TYR A 690 3.56 -23.93 15.13
C TYR A 690 3.81 -24.02 13.63
N LEU A 691 3.21 -23.16 12.83
CA LEU A 691 3.35 -23.19 11.37
C LEU A 691 4.81 -23.07 10.89
N PRO A 692 5.66 -22.22 11.48
CA PRO A 692 7.09 -22.20 11.17
C PRO A 692 7.80 -23.56 11.37
N THR A 693 7.35 -24.39 12.33
CA THR A 693 7.91 -25.74 12.52
C THR A 693 7.43 -26.72 11.46
N VAL A 694 6.19 -26.56 10.97
CA VAL A 694 5.64 -27.37 9.86
C VAL A 694 6.36 -27.07 8.54
N ILE A 695 6.68 -25.82 8.30
CA ILE A 695 7.44 -25.38 7.11
C ILE A 695 8.87 -25.96 7.17
N GLY A 696 9.42 -26.15 8.36
CA GLY A 696 10.81 -26.51 8.59
C GLY A 696 11.71 -25.30 8.77
N HIS A 697 12.89 -25.51 9.38
CA HIS A 697 13.87 -24.46 9.67
C HIS A 697 14.63 -23.93 8.43
N LEU A 698 14.34 -24.45 7.26
CA LEU A 698 14.84 -23.84 6.06
C LEU A 698 14.09 -22.53 5.90
N VAL A 699 14.67 -21.47 6.45
CA VAL A 699 14.55 -20.18 5.80
C VAL A 699 14.62 -20.49 4.31
N PRO A 700 13.70 -19.99 3.44
CA PRO A 700 14.00 -19.95 2.03
C PRO A 700 15.27 -19.10 1.88
N THR A 701 16.40 -19.70 2.15
CA THR A 701 17.57 -19.38 1.40
C THR A 701 17.13 -19.80 0.01
N TYR A 702 16.64 -18.87 -0.82
CA TYR A 702 17.10 -18.92 -2.17
C TYR A 702 18.57 -19.22 -2.02
N PRO A 703 19.06 -20.40 -2.47
CA PRO A 703 20.47 -20.64 -2.41
C PRO A 703 21.06 -19.34 -2.96
N PRO A 704 22.06 -18.74 -2.29
CA PRO A 704 22.74 -17.66 -2.93
C PRO A 704 22.95 -18.20 -4.31
N VAL A 705 22.50 -17.46 -5.32
CA VAL A 705 22.73 -17.90 -6.67
C VAL A 705 24.24 -17.89 -6.76
N THR A 706 24.85 -18.98 -6.28
CA THR A 706 26.20 -19.34 -6.67
C THR A 706 25.99 -19.66 -8.11
N GLU A 707 25.96 -18.60 -8.92
CA GLU A 707 26.02 -18.68 -10.35
C GLU A 707 27.34 -19.36 -10.64
N TYR A 708 27.33 -20.67 -10.59
CA TYR A 708 28.40 -21.40 -11.15
C TYR A 708 28.40 -21.00 -12.62
N TRP A 709 29.50 -20.44 -13.11
CA TRP A 709 29.66 -20.02 -14.51
C TRP A 709 29.31 -21.14 -15.52
N TRP A 710 29.19 -22.40 -15.06
CA TRP A 710 28.75 -23.57 -15.85
C TRP A 710 27.28 -23.91 -15.68
N GLU A 711 26.53 -23.28 -14.73
CA GLU A 711 25.08 -23.48 -14.63
C GLU A 711 24.42 -22.65 -15.73
N PRO A 712 23.74 -23.30 -16.66
CA PRO A 712 23.06 -22.60 -17.73
C PRO A 712 21.85 -21.90 -17.15
N LYS A 713 21.86 -20.58 -17.20
CA LYS A 713 20.87 -19.68 -16.64
C LYS A 713 19.45 -19.85 -17.19
N GLN A 714 19.30 -20.61 -18.32
CA GLN A 714 18.00 -20.92 -18.92
C GLN A 714 18.06 -22.19 -19.78
N PRO A 715 16.99 -23.00 -19.86
CA PRO A 715 16.92 -24.18 -20.72
C PRO A 715 17.24 -23.91 -22.19
N LEU A 716 16.95 -22.68 -22.66
CA LEU A 716 17.27 -22.21 -24.01
C LEU A 716 18.79 -22.06 -24.26
N GLN A 717 19.58 -21.69 -23.26
CA GLN A 717 21.04 -21.62 -23.39
C GLN A 717 21.67 -22.99 -23.43
N ILE A 718 21.16 -23.97 -22.66
CA ILE A 718 21.58 -25.37 -22.77
C ILE A 718 21.33 -25.88 -24.18
N ALA A 719 20.12 -25.69 -24.70
CA ALA A 719 19.74 -26.10 -26.05
C ALA A 719 20.61 -25.39 -27.11
N PHE A 720 20.91 -24.10 -26.95
CA PHE A 720 21.75 -23.35 -27.86
C PHE A 720 23.20 -23.89 -27.89
N TRP A 721 23.84 -24.06 -26.72
CA TRP A 721 25.21 -24.55 -26.65
C TRP A 721 25.35 -26.02 -27.06
N SER A 722 24.38 -26.87 -26.73
CA SER A 722 24.37 -28.27 -27.17
C SER A 722 24.15 -28.40 -28.67
N MET A 723 23.26 -27.60 -29.26
CA MET A 723 23.10 -27.53 -30.71
C MET A 723 24.34 -26.97 -31.42
N SER A 724 24.96 -25.92 -30.87
CA SER A 724 26.16 -25.31 -31.44
C SER A 724 27.35 -26.29 -31.43
N THR A 725 27.54 -27.03 -30.34
CA THR A 725 28.56 -28.09 -30.27
C THR A 725 28.31 -29.24 -31.22
N ALA A 726 27.06 -29.67 -31.35
CA ALA A 726 26.67 -30.71 -32.31
C ALA A 726 26.89 -30.27 -33.76
N CYS A 727 26.54 -29.03 -34.11
CA CYS A 727 26.81 -28.45 -35.42
C CYS A 727 28.33 -28.36 -35.72
N LEU A 728 29.13 -27.97 -34.73
CA LEU A 728 30.57 -27.88 -34.88
C LEU A 728 31.18 -29.26 -35.11
N LEU A 729 30.74 -30.28 -34.38
CA LEU A 729 31.16 -31.68 -34.58
C LEU A 729 30.79 -32.22 -35.95
N LEU A 730 29.59 -31.91 -36.43
CA LEU A 730 29.15 -32.31 -37.78
C LEU A 730 29.94 -31.59 -38.85
N LEU A 731 30.31 -30.36 -38.66
CA LEU A 731 31.18 -29.60 -39.58
C LEU A 731 32.58 -30.19 -39.64
N VAL A 732 33.17 -30.54 -38.50
CA VAL A 732 34.47 -31.20 -38.43
C VAL A 732 34.40 -32.58 -39.12
N LEU A 733 33.37 -33.38 -38.84
CA LEU A 733 33.15 -34.66 -39.50
C LEU A 733 33.01 -34.51 -41.02
N SER A 734 32.28 -33.52 -41.49
CA SER A 734 32.10 -33.25 -42.90
C SER A 734 33.39 -32.86 -43.58
N VAL A 735 34.25 -32.05 -42.94
CA VAL A 735 35.60 -31.68 -43.41
C VAL A 735 36.49 -32.91 -43.48
N VAL A 736 36.46 -33.76 -42.43
CA VAL A 736 37.24 -35.02 -42.44
C VAL A 736 36.77 -35.96 -43.57
N CYS A 737 35.47 -36.12 -43.73
CA CYS A 737 34.90 -36.92 -44.84
C CYS A 737 35.28 -36.36 -46.21
N CYS A 738 35.26 -35.04 -46.39
CA CYS A 738 35.73 -34.39 -47.62
C CYS A 738 37.25 -34.61 -47.87
N MET A 739 38.08 -34.54 -46.83
CA MET A 739 39.49 -34.85 -46.96
C MET A 739 39.73 -36.34 -47.31
N LEU A 740 39.03 -37.24 -46.64
CA LEU A 740 39.12 -38.67 -46.94
C LEU A 740 38.62 -38.98 -48.38
N TRP A 741 37.53 -38.36 -48.81
CA TRP A 741 37.04 -38.49 -50.19
C TRP A 741 38.01 -37.90 -51.20
N ARG A 742 38.60 -36.74 -50.99
CA ARG A 742 39.65 -36.18 -51.81
C ARG A 742 40.90 -37.10 -51.90
N ASN A 743 41.27 -37.65 -50.73
CA ASN A 743 42.44 -38.57 -50.68
C ASN A 743 42.16 -39.90 -51.41
N ALA A 744 40.88 -40.43 -51.25
CA ALA A 744 40.46 -41.61 -52.01
C ALA A 744 40.38 -41.33 -53.51
N LYS A 745 39.91 -40.14 -53.94
CA LYS A 745 39.84 -39.71 -55.34
C LYS A 745 41.21 -39.47 -55.94
N SER A 746 42.15 -39.00 -55.13
CA SER A 746 43.60 -38.83 -55.53
C SER A 746 44.25 -40.20 -55.70
N LYS A 747 43.99 -41.17 -54.81
CA LYS A 747 44.52 -42.54 -54.94
C LYS A 747 43.90 -43.27 -56.16
N THR A 748 42.63 -43.05 -56.44
CA THR A 748 41.97 -43.61 -57.66
C THR A 748 42.54 -42.97 -58.94
N LYS A 749 42.83 -41.67 -58.99
CA LYS A 749 43.49 -40.98 -60.09
C LYS A 749 44.93 -41.46 -60.27
N ALA A 750 45.65 -41.73 -59.20
CA ALA A 750 47.04 -42.30 -59.28
C ALA A 750 46.97 -43.72 -59.77
N ALA A 751 46.04 -44.57 -59.36
CA ALA A 751 45.84 -45.91 -59.85
C ALA A 751 45.43 -45.94 -61.36
N TYR A 752 44.63 -44.97 -61.82
CA TYR A 752 44.34 -44.84 -63.26
C TYR A 752 45.58 -44.38 -64.10
N ARG A 753 46.44 -43.54 -63.59
CA ARG A 753 47.68 -43.14 -64.24
C ARG A 753 48.68 -44.32 -64.34
N MET A 754 48.79 -45.15 -63.31
CA MET A 754 49.66 -46.36 -63.36
C MET A 754 49.17 -47.42 -64.33
N ARG A 755 47.88 -47.42 -64.72
CA ARG A 755 47.32 -48.33 -65.73
C ARG A 755 47.51 -47.82 -67.19
N ALA A 756 47.75 -46.51 -67.34
CA ALA A 756 47.94 -45.92 -68.67
C ALA A 756 49.38 -45.95 -69.15
N ASP A 757 50.36 -46.26 -68.29
CA ASP A 757 51.81 -46.23 -68.62
C ASP A 757 52.44 -47.62 -68.82
N ASN A 758 51.61 -48.70 -68.99
CA ASN A 758 52.17 -50.01 -69.40
C ASN A 758 51.71 -50.35 -70.85
N PRO A 759 52.53 -50.18 -71.87
CA PRO A 759 52.31 -50.64 -73.25
C PRO A 759 52.42 -52.17 -73.31
N ILE A 760 51.37 -52.81 -73.69
CA ILE A 760 51.37 -54.24 -74.04
C ILE A 760 52.15 -54.41 -75.30
N THR A 761 53.34 -54.97 -75.21
CA THR A 761 54.07 -55.48 -76.31
C THR A 761 53.41 -56.75 -76.80
N THR A 762 52.87 -56.69 -77.99
CA THR A 762 52.43 -57.84 -78.82
C THR A 762 53.63 -58.64 -79.22
N ILE A 763 53.67 -59.95 -78.93
CA ILE A 763 54.46 -60.89 -79.58
C ILE A 763 53.53 -61.78 -80.34
N ALA A 764 53.63 -61.67 -81.68
CA ALA A 764 53.11 -62.66 -82.60
C ALA A 764 54.11 -63.78 -82.69
N GLU A 765 53.64 -65.04 -82.76
CA GLU A 765 54.26 -66.08 -83.60
C GLU A 765 53.37 -67.31 -83.53
N THR A 766 52.81 -67.66 -84.62
CA THR A 766 53.06 -68.80 -85.61
C THR A 766 53.16 -70.20 -84.99
N SER A 767 52.28 -70.98 -85.23
CA SER A 767 52.15 -72.23 -86.06
C SER A 767 50.96 -73.04 -85.62
#